data_5fedec69477ffa44befe305f66cf07ac
#
_entry.id   5fedec69477ffa44befe305f66cf07ac
#
_cell.length_a   1.000
_cell.length_b   1.000
_cell.length_c   1.000
_cell.angle_alpha   90.00
_cell.angle_beta   90.00
_cell.angle_gamma   90.00
#
_symmetry.space_group_name_H-M   'P 1'
#
loop_
_entity.id
_entity.type
_entity.pdbx_description
1 polymer ?
#
loop_
_entity_poly.entity_id
_entity_poly.type
_entity_poly.pdbx_seq_one_letter_code
_entity_poly.pdbx_strand_id
1 'polypeptide(L)'
;MAGLVDSLMGSFQECGLSQRTMRCTAVACLLVFVLLMPMASSQTAGRDAPNCLELNTNQLQNTITVDAGVCAKVNLGVLQPGDVYDISISIINDAVDVLFFDQNQILTYDAGQSYRSQFNQIISTENALGGYDFHWKVPASINPKTYYMVFDNLAHDGDNGQGDQGGSTSQIGASVTQIVESYWTPYHDVLAVESDNYATLLSGDSLRLDAGTTIVVTAWALDGVADVYLQTRAMHDLYVDDDVGQLFIAGLDLQSVVDSDSDTWTVPEELDGQELLIIVDNTNIPVGGGVGDSDIRITVRVELAPTLAPVITPSNDGVTTIGDGLAMNANDSPNRIGQIATLSWDFDDTIDENQDGIFTNDNQAQGFEVSPSWASVGSKIVTLTATAPNGDIATTNYTISVTDIIPPNPVISSSAELFSGGWKTSINQDTAFSCSSSTDDDAVASCLWEWGSVFSDSNNSVSIAWPNIGTYQVNLTVTDNSGNLATTTATVVVDDSSIPSLSNSATDALPKSATEGKTLTLNIDASDAYDKSYQLTYHWDLNPQVDSDGNGDATDDPDYVGPSVDVEFSNPGRQNVVVTVFDQSGNSDSYAFSVSVTSAADTGSVLGIVFAALFLGLVTISVAMIGFRRWQTGIAVQLLQGRGLSEAEALQHIDMVRRRGKIPLFADAPVLAGLDSGQQIVTSEQRSQQTQDAEYQSIYGAPVKQEASNAAFAPPVSIQPSPSFQTNTNDYISASQSAAADAMAMFAEEENEEIIETNTQEGVVDKVTKVVSGGVALPHQVKSEIEPLNQEPEHDSLENESAVEQEDNSMIQQVACPHCPTKFNIAIPDADEAVVACPTCGEDFILRFA
;
A
#
# COMPACT_ATOMS: atom_id res chain seq x y z
N MET A 1 -18.92 66.81 -0.12
CA MET A 1 -19.42 66.86 -1.53
C MET A 1 -20.91 66.47 -1.65
N ALA A 2 -21.38 65.41 -1.03
CA ALA A 2 -22.81 65.01 -1.09
C ALA A 2 -23.76 66.14 -0.57
N GLY A 3 -23.44 66.76 0.59
CA GLY A 3 -24.24 67.88 1.13
C GLY A 3 -24.28 69.16 0.31
N LEU A 4 -23.28 69.40 -0.54
CA LEU A 4 -23.24 70.58 -1.41
C LEU A 4 -24.09 70.35 -2.67
N VAL A 5 -24.16 69.13 -3.13
CA VAL A 5 -25.01 68.72 -4.31
C VAL A 5 -26.47 68.78 -3.94
N ASP A 6 -26.83 68.38 -2.72
CA ASP A 6 -28.22 68.44 -2.23
C ASP A 6 -28.69 69.90 -2.00
N SER A 7 -27.81 70.80 -1.54
CA SER A 7 -28.10 72.21 -1.39
C SER A 7 -28.26 72.91 -2.73
N LEU A 8 -27.47 72.53 -3.74
CA LEU A 8 -27.60 73.10 -5.11
C LEU A 8 -28.85 72.53 -5.83
N MET A 9 -29.19 71.30 -5.58
CA MET A 9 -30.41 70.67 -6.15
C MET A 9 -31.69 71.32 -5.60
N GLY A 10 -31.68 71.71 -4.32
CA GLY A 10 -32.82 72.43 -3.74
C GLY A 10 -33.08 73.79 -4.36
N SER A 11 -32.06 74.55 -4.77
CA SER A 11 -32.17 75.90 -5.37
C SER A 11 -32.63 75.84 -6.84
N PHE A 12 -32.48 74.70 -7.55
CA PHE A 12 -32.90 74.53 -8.94
C PHE A 12 -34.34 74.03 -9.10
N GLN A 13 -34.92 73.51 -8.03
CA GLN A 13 -36.33 73.04 -8.06
C GLN A 13 -37.38 74.09 -8.19
N GLU A 14 -37.05 75.37 -7.90
CA GLU A 14 -37.94 76.53 -8.10
C GLU A 14 -38.04 77.01 -9.56
N CYS A 15 -37.16 76.45 -10.47
CA CYS A 15 -37.16 76.87 -11.90
C CYS A 15 -37.87 75.94 -12.88
N GLY A 16 -38.58 74.86 -12.49
CA GLY A 16 -39.52 74.06 -13.32
C GLY A 16 -38.85 73.13 -14.34
N LEU A 17 -37.57 72.78 -14.19
CA LEU A 17 -36.86 71.85 -15.10
C LEU A 17 -37.00 70.37 -14.70
N SER A 18 -37.16 69.46 -15.66
CA SER A 18 -37.29 68.04 -15.34
C SER A 18 -36.01 67.47 -14.70
N GLN A 19 -36.16 66.52 -13.73
CA GLN A 19 -35.07 65.90 -12.94
C GLN A 19 -33.92 65.36 -13.80
N ARG A 20 -34.13 64.95 -15.05
CA ARG A 20 -33.07 64.46 -15.95
C ARG A 20 -32.24 65.58 -16.57
N THR A 21 -32.84 66.69 -16.92
CA THR A 21 -32.15 67.85 -17.44
C THR A 21 -31.35 68.60 -16.38
N MET A 22 -31.88 68.64 -15.15
CA MET A 22 -31.17 69.18 -13.97
C MET A 22 -29.88 68.41 -13.63
N ARG A 23 -29.92 67.06 -13.74
CA ARG A 23 -28.72 66.23 -13.44
C ARG A 23 -27.65 66.45 -14.52
N CYS A 24 -28.02 66.54 -15.78
CA CYS A 24 -27.04 66.81 -16.83
C CYS A 24 -26.49 68.23 -16.79
N THR A 25 -27.28 69.22 -16.47
CA THR A 25 -26.77 70.62 -16.31
C THR A 25 -25.96 70.82 -15.03
N ALA A 26 -26.33 70.17 -13.90
CA ALA A 26 -25.54 70.23 -12.68
C ALA A 26 -24.18 69.50 -12.84
N VAL A 27 -24.15 68.35 -13.48
CA VAL A 27 -22.89 67.64 -13.77
C VAL A 27 -22.07 68.40 -14.81
N ALA A 28 -22.67 69.01 -15.83
CA ALA A 28 -21.97 69.84 -16.82
C ALA A 28 -21.43 71.14 -16.16
N CYS A 29 -22.17 71.82 -15.29
CA CYS A 29 -21.68 72.99 -14.53
C CYS A 29 -20.59 72.58 -13.52
N LEU A 30 -20.69 71.39 -12.88
CA LEU A 30 -19.64 70.92 -11.99
C LEU A 30 -18.35 70.56 -12.73
N LEU A 31 -18.48 69.92 -13.93
CA LEU A 31 -17.38 69.64 -14.81
C LEU A 31 -16.73 70.91 -15.37
N VAL A 32 -17.50 71.92 -15.75
CA VAL A 32 -17.00 73.23 -16.18
C VAL A 32 -16.37 74.00 -14.99
N PHE A 33 -16.86 73.85 -13.77
CA PHE A 33 -16.27 74.45 -12.58
C PHE A 33 -14.98 73.78 -12.15
N VAL A 34 -14.90 72.44 -12.33
CA VAL A 34 -13.67 71.69 -12.13
C VAL A 34 -12.63 71.95 -13.22
N LEU A 35 -13.06 72.21 -14.46
CA LEU A 35 -12.20 72.61 -15.58
C LEU A 35 -11.79 74.07 -15.59
N LEU A 36 -12.51 74.93 -14.86
CA LEU A 36 -12.22 76.35 -14.71
C LEU A 36 -11.61 76.73 -13.34
N MET A 37 -11.45 75.78 -12.46
CA MET A 37 -10.55 76.01 -11.35
C MET A 37 -9.19 76.24 -11.95
N PRO A 38 -8.55 77.37 -11.72
CA PRO A 38 -7.14 77.44 -12.01
C PRO A 38 -6.60 76.23 -11.21
N MET A 39 -5.92 75.36 -11.87
CA MET A 39 -4.96 74.55 -11.16
C MET A 39 -4.09 75.58 -10.44
N ALA A 40 -4.45 75.89 -9.22
CA ALA A 40 -3.43 76.36 -8.30
C ALA A 40 -2.43 75.25 -8.37
N SER A 41 -1.45 75.36 -9.25
CA SER A 41 -0.17 74.82 -8.97
C SER A 41 0.11 75.36 -7.59
N SER A 42 -0.07 74.55 -6.55
CA SER A 42 0.76 74.71 -5.43
C SER A 42 2.14 74.58 -6.05
N GLN A 43 2.75 75.67 -6.34
CA GLN A 43 4.17 75.77 -6.31
C GLN A 43 4.49 75.40 -4.88
N THR A 44 4.56 74.12 -4.57
CA THR A 44 5.48 73.67 -3.56
C THR A 44 6.76 74.35 -3.99
N ALA A 45 7.26 75.20 -3.13
CA ALA A 45 8.59 75.73 -3.30
C ALA A 45 9.47 74.46 -3.47
N GLY A 46 9.69 74.09 -4.74
CA GLY A 46 10.54 72.94 -5.04
C GLY A 46 11.93 73.36 -4.67
N ARG A 47 12.57 72.65 -3.83
CA ARG A 47 14.01 72.76 -3.69
C ARG A 47 14.64 72.51 -5.06
N ASP A 48 15.78 73.04 -5.28
CA ASP A 48 16.62 72.59 -6.39
C ASP A 48 16.84 71.11 -6.29
N ALA A 49 16.86 70.41 -7.42
CA ALA A 49 17.09 68.96 -7.44
C ALA A 49 18.44 68.70 -6.75
N PRO A 50 18.50 67.80 -5.81
CA PRO A 50 19.70 67.51 -5.07
C PRO A 50 20.81 67.03 -5.99
N ASN A 51 22.03 67.53 -5.80
CA ASN A 51 23.19 67.06 -6.53
C ASN A 51 23.99 66.05 -5.64
N CYS A 52 23.51 64.83 -5.56
CA CYS A 52 24.19 63.83 -4.74
C CYS A 52 25.39 63.22 -5.41
N LEU A 53 26.34 62.83 -4.60
CA LEU A 53 27.45 61.96 -5.02
C LEU A 53 26.86 60.54 -5.28
N GLU A 54 26.89 60.12 -6.53
CA GLU A 54 26.39 58.81 -6.95
C GLU A 54 27.45 57.74 -6.59
N LEU A 55 27.02 56.77 -5.82
CA LEU A 55 27.83 55.67 -5.29
C LEU A 55 27.19 54.32 -5.62
N ASN A 56 27.95 53.24 -5.48
CA ASN A 56 27.48 51.85 -5.50
C ASN A 56 28.00 51.11 -4.27
N THR A 57 27.45 49.89 -4.05
CA THR A 57 27.78 49.08 -2.86
C THR A 57 29.29 48.80 -2.69
N ASN A 58 30.08 48.70 -3.75
CA ASN A 58 31.49 48.45 -3.67
C ASN A 58 32.28 49.67 -3.06
N GLN A 59 31.70 50.86 -3.13
CA GLN A 59 32.30 52.08 -2.61
C GLN A 59 32.03 52.28 -1.11
N LEU A 60 31.08 51.53 -0.54
CA LEU A 60 30.77 51.48 0.90
C LEU A 60 31.94 50.93 1.73
N GLN A 61 32.88 50.23 1.14
CA GLN A 61 34.10 49.75 1.82
C GLN A 61 35.03 50.88 2.29
N ASN A 62 34.78 52.10 1.84
CA ASN A 62 35.56 53.25 2.19
C ASN A 62 34.69 54.26 2.96
N THR A 63 35.29 55.01 3.84
CA THR A 63 34.61 56.11 4.50
C THR A 63 34.10 57.13 3.46
N ILE A 64 32.79 57.40 3.48
CA ILE A 64 32.12 58.38 2.64
C ILE A 64 32.18 59.73 3.40
N THR A 65 32.63 60.75 2.74
CA THR A 65 32.58 62.11 3.29
C THR A 65 31.45 62.88 2.62
N VAL A 66 30.49 63.37 3.39
CA VAL A 66 29.35 64.17 2.97
C VAL A 66 29.45 65.55 3.58
N ASP A 67 29.79 66.51 2.70
CA ASP A 67 29.92 67.90 3.13
C ASP A 67 28.55 68.57 3.39
N ALA A 68 28.55 69.66 4.15
CA ALA A 68 27.36 70.45 4.42
C ALA A 68 26.72 70.89 3.07
N GLY A 69 25.43 70.67 2.89
CA GLY A 69 24.66 71.01 1.71
C GLY A 69 24.87 70.04 0.51
N VAL A 70 25.37 68.81 0.82
CA VAL A 70 25.58 67.75 -0.17
C VAL A 70 24.87 66.48 0.29
N CYS A 71 24.59 65.62 -0.65
CA CYS A 71 24.07 64.27 -0.38
C CYS A 71 24.95 63.20 -1.08
N ALA A 72 24.92 62.00 -0.58
CA ALA A 72 25.49 60.82 -1.24
C ALA A 72 24.39 59.79 -1.44
N LYS A 73 24.22 59.35 -2.68
CA LYS A 73 23.22 58.37 -3.06
C LYS A 73 23.85 57.07 -3.51
N VAL A 74 23.63 56.03 -2.75
CA VAL A 74 24.17 54.69 -2.99
C VAL A 74 23.13 53.85 -3.71
N ASN A 75 23.46 53.39 -4.88
CA ASN A 75 22.63 52.40 -5.60
C ASN A 75 22.93 51.01 -5.03
N LEU A 76 21.96 50.39 -4.33
CA LEU A 76 22.08 49.08 -3.73
C LEU A 76 21.88 47.95 -4.77
N GLY A 77 21.47 48.31 -5.99
CA GLY A 77 21.16 47.34 -7.05
C GLY A 77 19.73 46.82 -6.99
N VAL A 78 19.49 45.78 -7.77
CA VAL A 78 18.20 45.10 -7.81
C VAL A 78 18.16 44.03 -6.73
N LEU A 79 17.34 44.25 -5.69
CA LEU A 79 17.17 43.32 -4.58
C LEU A 79 15.97 42.40 -4.79
N GLN A 80 16.10 41.13 -4.41
CA GLN A 80 15.02 40.16 -4.54
C GLN A 80 14.05 40.28 -3.37
N PRO A 81 12.74 40.20 -3.61
CA PRO A 81 11.75 40.17 -2.52
C PRO A 81 11.99 38.98 -1.59
N GLY A 82 12.02 39.25 -0.30
CA GLY A 82 12.25 38.23 0.72
C GLY A 82 13.70 38.03 1.13
N ASP A 83 14.69 38.55 0.37
CA ASP A 83 16.08 38.55 0.80
C ASP A 83 16.25 39.42 2.03
N VAL A 84 17.11 39.02 2.95
CA VAL A 84 17.45 39.78 4.15
C VAL A 84 18.85 40.34 4.00
N TYR A 85 19.01 41.60 4.37
CA TYR A 85 20.28 42.31 4.35
C TYR A 85 20.66 42.81 5.75
N ASP A 86 21.88 42.55 6.14
CA ASP A 86 22.55 43.18 7.25
C ASP A 86 23.06 44.57 6.81
N ILE A 87 22.56 45.59 7.46
CA ILE A 87 22.89 46.99 7.17
C ILE A 87 23.53 47.60 8.43
N SER A 88 24.79 47.93 8.30
CA SER A 88 25.55 48.60 9.35
C SER A 88 25.99 49.98 8.87
N ILE A 89 25.70 51.02 9.64
CA ILE A 89 26.00 52.43 9.34
C ILE A 89 26.61 53.05 10.55
N SER A 90 27.68 53.80 10.38
CA SER A 90 28.35 54.56 11.42
C SER A 90 28.61 55.98 10.95
N ILE A 91 28.04 56.92 11.62
CA ILE A 91 28.10 58.36 11.29
C ILE A 91 28.84 59.11 12.39
N ILE A 92 29.89 59.82 12.01
CA ILE A 92 30.72 60.58 12.93
C ILE A 92 30.87 62.03 12.44
N ASN A 93 31.11 62.88 13.35
CA ASN A 93 31.32 64.35 13.29
C ASN A 93 29.98 65.12 13.28
N ASP A 94 29.13 65.00 12.35
CA ASP A 94 27.85 65.67 12.28
C ASP A 94 26.75 64.70 11.80
N ALA A 95 25.52 64.94 12.16
CA ALA A 95 24.36 64.13 11.81
C ALA A 95 23.95 64.34 10.34
N VAL A 96 23.44 63.29 9.75
CA VAL A 96 22.83 63.28 8.40
C VAL A 96 21.53 62.52 8.44
N ASP A 97 20.66 62.71 7.44
CA ASP A 97 19.54 61.81 7.25
C ASP A 97 19.99 60.58 6.46
N VAL A 98 19.59 59.42 6.94
CA VAL A 98 19.80 58.14 6.25
C VAL A 98 18.45 57.68 5.70
N LEU A 99 18.27 57.74 4.42
CA LEU A 99 16.97 57.53 3.77
C LEU A 99 17.03 56.37 2.78
N PHE A 100 16.08 55.49 2.89
CA PHE A 100 15.96 54.33 1.97
C PHE A 100 14.75 54.52 1.05
N PHE A 101 14.97 54.28 -0.24
CA PHE A 101 13.97 54.40 -1.29
C PHE A 101 13.99 53.20 -2.23
N ASP A 102 12.81 52.83 -2.75
CA ASP A 102 12.77 52.04 -3.96
C ASP A 102 12.92 52.90 -5.23
N GLN A 103 13.04 52.25 -6.36
CA GLN A 103 13.23 52.91 -7.68
C GLN A 103 12.15 53.93 -8.08
N ASN A 104 10.95 53.85 -7.49
CA ASN A 104 9.86 54.78 -7.77
C ASN A 104 9.87 55.91 -6.77
N GLN A 105 10.16 55.61 -5.53
CA GLN A 105 10.18 56.56 -4.39
C GLN A 105 11.32 57.56 -4.56
N ILE A 106 12.50 57.14 -4.98
CA ILE A 106 13.67 57.99 -5.18
C ILE A 106 13.44 59.12 -6.21
N LEU A 107 12.55 58.91 -7.18
CA LEU A 107 12.23 59.92 -8.18
C LEU A 107 11.71 61.22 -7.62
N THR A 108 10.99 61.18 -6.52
CA THR A 108 10.45 62.35 -5.82
C THR A 108 11.61 63.10 -5.13
N TYR A 109 12.54 62.38 -4.54
CA TYR A 109 13.74 62.94 -3.95
C TYR A 109 14.63 63.61 -5.00
N ASP A 110 14.95 62.92 -6.06
CA ASP A 110 15.77 63.38 -7.20
C ASP A 110 15.15 64.62 -7.91
N ALA A 111 13.83 64.72 -7.88
CA ALA A 111 13.13 65.89 -8.47
C ALA A 111 13.09 67.14 -7.56
N GLY A 112 13.68 67.08 -6.37
CA GLY A 112 13.61 68.16 -5.41
C GLY A 112 12.23 68.41 -4.84
N GLN A 113 11.33 67.39 -4.86
CA GLN A 113 9.99 67.50 -4.30
C GLN A 113 9.99 66.99 -2.86
N SER A 114 8.90 67.21 -2.13
CA SER A 114 8.79 66.69 -0.73
C SER A 114 8.78 65.15 -0.77
N TYR A 115 9.70 64.54 -0.12
CA TYR A 115 9.97 63.10 -0.13
C TYR A 115 9.61 62.41 1.17
N ARG A 116 9.25 63.12 2.24
CA ARG A 116 9.05 62.62 3.59
C ARG A 116 8.01 61.50 3.70
N SER A 117 7.05 61.47 2.81
CA SER A 117 6.07 60.37 2.73
C SER A 117 6.49 59.22 1.78
N GLN A 118 7.69 59.30 1.21
CA GLN A 118 8.11 58.36 0.16
C GLN A 118 9.22 57.43 0.60
N PHE A 119 10.09 57.79 1.52
CA PHE A 119 11.13 56.88 1.99
C PHE A 119 10.55 55.79 2.91
N ASN A 120 11.28 54.72 3.06
CA ASN A 120 10.93 53.65 3.98
C ASN A 120 11.13 54.11 5.44
N GLN A 121 10.04 54.40 6.14
CA GLN A 121 10.03 54.95 7.50
C GLN A 121 10.68 53.99 8.53
N ILE A 122 10.63 52.67 8.30
CA ILE A 122 11.09 51.67 9.27
C ILE A 122 12.62 51.65 9.33
N ILE A 123 13.28 51.75 8.16
CA ILE A 123 14.74 51.57 8.03
C ILE A 123 15.48 52.88 7.80
N SER A 124 14.75 54.00 7.70
CA SER A 124 15.34 55.29 7.53
C SER A 124 15.44 56.01 8.88
N THR A 125 16.45 56.82 9.08
CA THR A 125 16.65 57.61 10.27
C THR A 125 17.03 59.03 9.87
N GLU A 126 16.19 59.96 10.26
CA GLU A 126 16.48 61.39 10.16
C GLU A 126 17.38 61.86 11.31
N ASN A 127 18.28 62.78 11.07
CA ASN A 127 19.20 63.29 12.05
C ASN A 127 20.07 62.19 12.70
N ALA A 128 20.51 61.24 11.88
CA ALA A 128 21.27 60.08 12.32
C ALA A 128 22.70 60.46 12.73
N LEU A 129 23.13 60.06 13.91
CA LEU A 129 24.49 60.20 14.41
C LEU A 129 24.84 59.01 15.29
N GLY A 130 26.02 58.43 15.06
CA GLY A 130 26.46 57.19 15.77
C GLY A 130 26.35 55.95 14.94
N GLY A 131 26.22 54.78 15.59
CA GLY A 131 26.09 53.48 14.97
C GLY A 131 24.64 53.02 14.81
N TYR A 132 24.34 52.45 13.71
CA TYR A 132 23.03 51.83 13.41
C TYR A 132 23.25 50.48 12.77
N ASP A 133 22.83 49.41 13.39
CA ASP A 133 22.89 48.07 12.89
C ASP A 133 21.51 47.46 12.90
N PHE A 134 21.05 46.95 11.75
CA PHE A 134 19.74 46.29 11.64
C PHE A 134 19.72 45.33 10.46
N HIS A 135 18.84 44.34 10.56
CA HIS A 135 18.59 43.45 9.42
C HIS A 135 17.23 43.81 8.82
N TRP A 136 17.22 43.99 7.52
CA TRP A 136 16.05 44.40 6.77
C TRP A 136 15.68 43.36 5.72
N LYS A 137 14.43 42.90 5.75
CA LYS A 137 13.86 42.02 4.74
C LYS A 137 13.26 42.85 3.61
N VAL A 138 13.70 42.58 2.38
CA VAL A 138 13.15 43.23 1.19
C VAL A 138 11.66 42.94 1.07
N PRO A 139 10.80 43.98 1.06
CA PRO A 139 9.36 43.77 1.04
C PRO A 139 8.86 42.92 -0.13
N ALA A 140 7.85 42.11 0.12
CA ALA A 140 7.22 41.30 -0.89
C ALA A 140 6.72 42.15 -2.07
N SER A 141 7.11 41.78 -3.28
CA SER A 141 6.68 42.44 -4.52
C SER A 141 6.66 41.43 -5.66
N ILE A 142 5.86 41.71 -6.70
CA ILE A 142 5.76 40.83 -7.86
C ILE A 142 7.09 40.74 -8.63
N ASN A 143 7.85 41.84 -8.64
CA ASN A 143 9.12 41.94 -9.36
C ASN A 143 10.18 42.51 -8.42
N PRO A 144 11.45 42.09 -8.59
CA PRO A 144 12.56 42.75 -7.91
C PRO A 144 12.62 44.23 -8.24
N LYS A 145 13.04 45.00 -7.29
CA LYS A 145 13.16 46.46 -7.38
C LYS A 145 14.60 46.90 -7.15
N THR A 146 14.97 48.02 -7.77
CA THR A 146 16.21 48.70 -7.39
C THR A 146 15.96 49.54 -6.17
N TYR A 147 16.85 49.46 -5.19
CA TYR A 147 16.82 50.24 -3.97
C TYR A 147 17.99 51.19 -3.87
N TYR A 148 17.79 52.27 -3.16
CA TYR A 148 18.77 53.32 -2.94
C TYR A 148 18.82 53.68 -1.46
N MET A 149 20.05 53.92 -0.97
CA MET A 149 20.30 54.49 0.34
C MET A 149 20.92 55.88 0.14
N VAL A 150 20.34 56.88 0.72
CA VAL A 150 20.78 58.27 0.60
C VAL A 150 21.24 58.75 1.94
N PHE A 151 22.47 59.30 1.96
CA PHE A 151 22.98 60.10 3.09
C PHE A 151 22.81 61.56 2.75
N ASP A 152 21.83 62.19 3.40
CA ASP A 152 21.42 63.54 3.10
C ASP A 152 21.93 64.54 4.14
N ASN A 153 22.81 65.47 3.75
CA ASN A 153 23.30 66.56 4.57
C ASN A 153 22.90 67.92 3.95
N LEU A 154 21.66 67.90 3.38
CA LEU A 154 21.07 69.12 2.81
C LEU A 154 20.16 69.78 3.81
N ALA A 155 20.14 71.11 3.87
CA ALA A 155 19.11 71.87 4.52
C ALA A 155 17.89 71.98 3.60
N HIS A 156 16.71 71.55 4.02
CA HIS A 156 15.48 71.60 3.24
C HIS A 156 14.51 72.64 3.75
N ASP A 157 14.33 73.72 3.02
CA ASP A 157 13.37 74.73 3.32
C ASP A 157 11.92 74.18 3.24
N GLY A 158 11.17 74.26 4.31
CA GLY A 158 9.79 73.81 4.37
C GLY A 158 9.53 72.42 4.86
N ASP A 159 10.55 71.67 5.24
CA ASP A 159 10.44 70.32 5.84
C ASP A 159 10.25 70.37 7.37
N ASN A 160 9.57 71.32 7.90
CA ASN A 160 9.15 71.45 9.30
C ASN A 160 10.27 71.30 10.35
N GLY A 161 11.53 71.56 9.95
CA GLY A 161 12.71 71.50 10.82
C GLY A 161 13.15 70.09 11.25
N GLN A 162 12.64 69.05 10.64
CA GLN A 162 13.14 67.71 10.82
C GLN A 162 14.17 67.40 9.74
N GLY A 163 15.32 66.87 10.11
CA GLY A 163 16.36 66.51 9.17
C GLY A 163 17.01 67.73 8.54
N ASP A 164 17.02 68.85 9.18
CA ASP A 164 17.68 70.09 8.75
C ASP A 164 19.16 70.00 9.14
N GLN A 165 19.86 69.20 8.31
CA GLN A 165 21.25 68.92 8.56
C GLN A 165 22.12 70.09 8.08
N GLY A 166 22.66 70.07 6.97
CA GLY A 166 23.39 71.20 6.39
C GLY A 166 24.44 71.89 7.30
N GLY A 167 24.79 71.23 8.41
CA GLY A 167 25.67 71.76 9.45
C GLY A 167 27.14 71.72 9.10
N SER A 168 27.76 70.61 9.29
CA SER A 168 29.15 70.34 9.04
C SER A 168 29.39 69.09 8.19
N THR A 169 30.62 68.84 7.84
CA THR A 169 31.01 67.66 7.11
C THR A 169 30.88 66.40 7.99
N SER A 170 30.11 65.41 7.50
CA SER A 170 29.96 64.09 8.13
C SER A 170 30.86 63.04 7.47
N GLN A 171 31.33 62.11 8.29
CA GLN A 171 32.02 60.93 7.83
C GLN A 171 31.19 59.66 8.11
N ILE A 172 30.99 58.87 7.07
CA ILE A 172 30.06 57.75 7.12
C ILE A 172 30.78 56.48 6.69
N GLY A 173 30.74 55.49 7.57
CA GLY A 173 31.06 54.11 7.23
C GLY A 173 29.73 53.37 7.04
N ALA A 174 29.60 52.58 5.97
CA ALA A 174 28.41 51.78 5.77
C ALA A 174 28.73 50.42 5.15
N SER A 175 27.95 49.40 5.47
CA SER A 175 28.00 48.10 4.82
C SER A 175 26.57 47.62 4.57
N VAL A 176 26.38 46.92 3.46
CA VAL A 176 25.13 46.24 3.12
C VAL A 176 25.50 44.84 2.63
N THR A 177 25.16 43.83 3.40
CA THR A 177 25.56 42.45 3.15
C THR A 177 24.32 41.56 3.17
N GLN A 178 24.13 40.75 2.14
CA GLN A 178 23.04 39.79 2.10
C GLN A 178 23.30 38.68 3.13
N ILE A 179 22.30 38.36 3.92
CA ILE A 179 22.28 37.27 4.86
C ILE A 179 21.72 36.02 4.16
N VAL A 180 22.43 34.89 4.28
CA VAL A 180 21.87 33.61 3.91
C VAL A 180 21.17 33.04 5.13
N GLU A 181 19.84 33.05 5.12
CA GLU A 181 19.06 32.55 6.21
C GLU A 181 19.09 31.02 6.28
N SER A 182 18.92 30.45 7.48
CA SER A 182 18.62 29.04 7.64
C SER A 182 17.23 28.74 7.08
N TYR A 183 17.00 27.49 6.66
CA TYR A 183 15.68 27.09 6.15
C TYR A 183 14.54 27.35 7.17
N TRP A 184 14.87 27.28 8.46
CA TRP A 184 13.92 27.39 9.56
C TRP A 184 13.94 28.78 10.22
N THR A 185 13.95 29.86 9.42
CA THR A 185 13.86 31.23 9.92
C THR A 185 12.48 31.82 9.56
N PRO A 186 11.46 31.59 10.37
CA PRO A 186 10.09 32.04 10.06
C PRO A 186 9.94 33.55 10.11
N TYR A 187 10.76 34.24 10.87
CA TYR A 187 10.79 35.69 10.93
C TYR A 187 12.21 36.24 11.03
N HIS A 188 12.49 37.23 10.22
CA HIS A 188 13.75 37.99 10.29
C HIS A 188 13.57 39.32 9.58
N ASP A 189 13.29 40.38 10.32
CA ASP A 189 13.11 41.73 9.78
C ASP A 189 13.22 42.77 10.90
N VAL A 190 13.35 44.04 10.51
CA VAL A 190 13.17 45.17 11.38
C VAL A 190 11.71 45.62 11.39
N LEU A 191 11.19 45.97 12.54
CA LEU A 191 9.85 46.51 12.68
C LEU A 191 9.84 47.75 13.57
N ALA A 192 8.78 48.52 13.42
CA ALA A 192 8.49 49.64 14.31
C ALA A 192 7.26 49.31 15.16
N VAL A 193 7.32 49.63 16.45
CA VAL A 193 6.20 49.49 17.37
C VAL A 193 5.94 50.85 18.02
N GLU A 194 4.72 51.36 17.87
CA GLU A 194 4.32 52.63 18.45
C GLU A 194 4.38 52.56 19.99
N SER A 195 4.48 53.77 20.63
CA SER A 195 4.49 53.84 22.09
C SER A 195 3.20 53.28 22.69
N ASP A 196 3.28 52.66 23.86
CA ASP A 196 2.18 51.97 24.55
C ASP A 196 1.46 50.89 23.68
N ASN A 197 2.20 50.23 22.80
CA ASN A 197 1.66 49.22 21.92
C ASN A 197 2.59 48.01 21.84
N TYR A 198 2.10 46.93 21.25
CA TYR A 198 2.86 45.70 20.97
C TYR A 198 2.64 45.24 19.56
N ALA A 199 3.52 44.42 19.03
CA ALA A 199 3.40 43.77 17.73
C ALA A 199 3.51 42.25 17.87
N THR A 200 2.56 41.51 17.30
CA THR A 200 2.66 40.05 17.20
C THR A 200 3.42 39.70 15.94
N LEU A 201 4.60 39.09 16.08
CA LEU A 201 5.45 38.69 14.96
C LEU A 201 5.00 37.37 14.33
N LEU A 202 4.78 36.37 15.17
CA LEU A 202 4.40 35.03 14.82
C LEU A 202 3.28 34.55 15.73
N SER A 203 2.30 33.84 15.15
CA SER A 203 1.18 33.25 15.86
C SER A 203 0.50 32.17 15.01
N GLY A 204 -0.44 31.45 15.60
CA GLY A 204 -1.24 30.43 14.92
C GLY A 204 -0.39 29.25 14.48
N ASP A 205 -0.63 28.76 13.27
CA ASP A 205 0.02 27.53 12.77
C ASP A 205 1.53 27.69 12.53
N SER A 206 2.03 28.91 12.39
CA SER A 206 3.47 29.17 12.21
C SER A 206 4.32 28.86 13.45
N LEU A 207 3.71 28.78 14.63
CA LEU A 207 4.35 28.42 15.90
C LEU A 207 3.60 27.29 16.63
N ARG A 208 2.95 26.40 15.90
CA ARG A 208 2.53 25.10 16.42
C ARG A 208 3.66 24.11 16.21
N LEU A 209 4.48 23.92 17.21
CA LEU A 209 5.72 23.19 17.11
C LEU A 209 5.61 21.83 17.78
N ASP A 210 6.38 20.88 17.29
CA ASP A 210 6.57 19.58 17.95
C ASP A 210 7.49 19.75 19.18
N ALA A 211 7.23 18.99 20.23
CA ALA A 211 8.08 18.90 21.39
C ALA A 211 9.54 18.60 20.99
N GLY A 212 10.49 19.20 21.68
CA GLY A 212 11.91 19.10 21.35
C GLY A 212 12.39 20.12 20.32
N THR A 213 11.51 20.82 19.61
CA THR A 213 11.88 21.93 18.72
C THR A 213 12.48 23.07 19.56
N THR A 214 13.66 23.55 19.16
CA THR A 214 14.30 24.69 19.83
C THR A 214 14.00 25.96 19.06
N ILE A 215 13.58 26.97 19.77
CA ILE A 215 13.36 28.35 19.30
C ILE A 215 14.54 29.20 19.76
N VAL A 216 15.16 29.91 18.83
CA VAL A 216 16.19 30.91 19.11
C VAL A 216 15.64 32.25 18.68
N VAL A 217 15.57 33.20 19.60
CA VAL A 217 15.18 34.57 19.30
C VAL A 217 16.36 35.48 19.57
N THR A 218 16.71 36.26 18.57
CA THR A 218 17.72 37.30 18.68
C THR A 218 17.10 38.63 18.30
N ALA A 219 17.33 39.64 19.10
CA ALA A 219 16.78 40.96 18.87
C ALA A 219 17.87 42.03 19.00
N TRP A 220 17.76 43.10 18.21
CA TRP A 220 18.61 44.29 18.25
C TRP A 220 17.72 45.53 18.22
N ALA A 221 17.91 46.45 19.15
CA ALA A 221 17.24 47.73 19.09
C ALA A 221 17.95 48.65 18.08
N LEU A 222 17.21 49.18 17.10
CA LEU A 222 17.68 50.23 16.22
C LEU A 222 17.49 51.60 16.90
N ASP A 223 16.37 51.80 17.55
CA ASP A 223 16.15 52.87 18.49
C ASP A 223 15.07 52.49 19.52
N GLY A 224 15.12 53.14 20.70
CA GLY A 224 14.25 52.83 21.80
C GLY A 224 14.69 51.62 22.61
N VAL A 225 13.77 51.10 23.41
CA VAL A 225 13.94 49.90 24.24
C VAL A 225 12.68 49.04 24.09
N ALA A 226 12.81 47.76 23.85
CA ALA A 226 11.69 46.87 23.72
C ALA A 226 11.91 45.60 24.53
N ASP A 227 10.80 44.87 24.77
CA ASP A 227 10.81 43.52 25.27
C ASP A 227 10.36 42.58 24.15
N VAL A 228 10.87 41.35 24.16
CA VAL A 228 10.42 40.29 23.24
C VAL A 228 10.01 39.09 24.07
N TYR A 229 8.77 38.65 23.94
CA TYR A 229 8.21 37.58 24.74
C TYR A 229 7.71 36.42 23.89
N LEU A 230 7.98 35.21 24.37
CA LEU A 230 7.29 34.02 23.96
C LEU A 230 6.10 33.77 24.87
N GLN A 231 4.92 33.56 24.30
CA GLN A 231 3.68 33.34 25.02
C GLN A 231 2.96 32.09 24.54
N THR A 232 2.22 31.43 25.43
CA THR A 232 1.11 30.57 25.02
C THR A 232 -0.11 31.39 24.68
N ARG A 233 -1.09 30.85 23.99
CA ARG A 233 -2.35 31.56 23.74
C ARG A 233 -3.04 32.08 25.02
N ALA A 234 -3.03 31.25 26.05
CA ALA A 234 -3.62 31.64 27.35
C ALA A 234 -2.86 32.77 28.04
N MET A 235 -1.53 32.80 27.94
CA MET A 235 -0.72 33.92 28.44
C MET A 235 -0.98 35.20 27.65
N HIS A 236 -1.10 35.08 26.33
CA HIS A 236 -1.41 36.22 25.47
C HIS A 236 -2.78 36.84 25.77
N ASP A 237 -3.79 36.00 26.01
CA ASP A 237 -5.13 36.47 26.37
C ASP A 237 -5.12 37.23 27.71
N LEU A 238 -4.36 36.73 28.71
CA LEU A 238 -4.13 37.46 29.96
C LEU A 238 -3.39 38.79 29.75
N TYR A 239 -2.39 38.78 28.87
CA TYR A 239 -1.60 39.98 28.54
C TYR A 239 -2.47 41.04 27.87
N VAL A 240 -3.33 40.68 26.93
CA VAL A 240 -4.23 41.61 26.22
C VAL A 240 -5.31 42.15 27.14
N ASP A 241 -5.81 41.35 28.09
CA ASP A 241 -6.86 41.73 29.04
C ASP A 241 -6.31 42.48 30.26
N ASP A 242 -4.99 42.69 30.36
CA ASP A 242 -4.30 43.33 31.51
C ASP A 242 -4.57 42.58 32.83
N ASP A 243 -4.71 41.26 32.74
CA ASP A 243 -5.00 40.39 33.87
C ASP A 243 -3.72 39.93 34.59
N VAL A 244 -3.88 39.61 35.87
CA VAL A 244 -2.75 39.13 36.71
C VAL A 244 -2.49 37.67 36.47
N GLY A 245 -1.28 37.32 36.03
CA GLY A 245 -0.88 35.95 35.80
C GLY A 245 0.55 35.80 35.29
N GLN A 246 0.87 34.64 34.81
CA GLN A 246 2.10 34.45 34.04
C GLN A 246 1.81 34.88 32.59
N LEU A 247 2.49 35.94 32.15
CA LEU A 247 2.20 36.61 30.88
C LEU A 247 3.15 36.18 29.77
N PHE A 248 4.24 35.49 30.11
CA PHE A 248 5.21 34.97 29.15
C PHE A 248 5.86 33.70 29.67
N ILE A 249 6.52 32.94 28.75
CA ILE A 249 7.29 31.74 29.05
C ILE A 249 8.66 32.18 29.57
N ALA A 250 8.94 31.83 30.83
CA ALA A 250 10.26 32.06 31.39
C ALA A 250 11.32 31.25 30.66
N GLY A 251 12.42 31.90 30.28
CA GLY A 251 13.52 31.29 29.55
C GLY A 251 13.50 31.59 28.04
N LEU A 252 12.50 32.31 27.53
CA LEU A 252 12.56 33.07 26.30
C LEU A 252 11.82 34.39 26.51
N ASP A 253 12.52 35.30 27.19
CA ASP A 253 12.01 36.60 27.53
C ASP A 253 13.16 37.61 27.48
N LEU A 254 13.33 38.25 26.33
CA LEU A 254 14.31 39.31 26.15
C LEU A 254 13.74 40.60 26.72
N GLN A 255 14.28 41.07 27.82
CA GLN A 255 13.79 42.26 28.52
C GLN A 255 14.74 43.41 28.38
N SER A 256 14.22 44.56 28.06
CA SER A 256 15.00 45.81 27.95
C SER A 256 16.12 45.72 26.88
N VAL A 257 15.76 45.22 25.71
CA VAL A 257 16.72 45.14 24.60
C VAL A 257 17.11 46.55 24.16
N VAL A 258 18.38 46.86 24.31
CA VAL A 258 18.96 48.16 23.92
C VAL A 258 19.96 47.97 22.77
N ASP A 259 20.90 47.05 22.92
CA ASP A 259 21.89 46.71 21.87
C ASP A 259 21.48 45.44 21.14
N SER A 260 21.92 44.31 21.61
CA SER A 260 21.50 42.97 21.10
C SER A 260 21.37 42.00 22.26
N ASP A 261 20.33 41.19 22.19
CA ASP A 261 20.12 40.11 23.14
C ASP A 261 19.63 38.85 22.41
N SER A 262 19.84 37.68 22.99
CA SER A 262 19.46 36.44 22.40
C SER A 262 19.15 35.38 23.45
N ASP A 263 18.02 34.71 23.27
CA ASP A 263 17.62 33.65 24.16
C ASP A 263 17.22 32.39 23.38
N THR A 264 17.27 31.23 24.05
CA THR A 264 17.03 29.93 23.44
C THR A 264 16.14 29.09 24.35
N TRP A 265 15.07 28.59 23.79
CA TRP A 265 14.12 27.77 24.54
C TRP A 265 13.67 26.55 23.72
N THR A 266 13.49 25.41 24.37
CA THR A 266 13.04 24.18 23.72
C THR A 266 11.62 23.87 24.16
N VAL A 267 10.76 23.56 23.20
CA VAL A 267 9.36 23.19 23.40
C VAL A 267 9.29 21.92 24.25
N PRO A 268 8.68 21.97 25.43
CA PRO A 268 8.53 20.81 26.29
C PRO A 268 7.32 19.97 25.84
N GLU A 269 7.24 18.73 26.30
CA GLU A 269 6.21 17.76 25.94
C GLU A 269 4.77 18.26 26.23
N GLU A 270 4.59 18.98 27.33
CA GLU A 270 3.29 19.55 27.73
C GLU A 270 2.77 20.65 26.79
N LEU A 271 3.63 21.24 25.97
CA LEU A 271 3.28 22.24 24.97
C LEU A 271 3.33 21.72 23.54
N ASP A 272 3.47 20.39 23.38
CA ASP A 272 3.46 19.76 22.05
C ASP A 272 2.23 20.20 21.24
N GLY A 273 2.47 20.78 20.07
CA GLY A 273 1.43 21.24 19.15
C GLY A 273 0.52 22.34 19.66
N GLN A 274 0.81 22.94 20.80
CA GLN A 274 0.06 24.10 21.27
C GLN A 274 0.45 25.35 20.48
N GLU A 275 -0.47 26.30 20.39
CA GLU A 275 -0.21 27.60 19.78
C GLU A 275 0.70 28.43 20.66
N LEU A 276 1.83 28.84 20.12
CA LEU A 276 2.73 29.79 20.71
C LEU A 276 2.66 31.12 19.93
N LEU A 277 3.06 32.18 20.58
CA LEU A 277 3.10 33.54 20.00
C LEU A 277 4.42 34.19 20.39
N ILE A 278 5.00 34.94 19.46
CA ILE A 278 6.13 35.84 19.75
C ILE A 278 5.65 37.26 19.53
N ILE A 279 5.81 38.07 20.54
CA ILE A 279 5.43 39.49 20.50
C ILE A 279 6.66 40.37 20.78
N VAL A 280 6.65 41.55 20.20
CA VAL A 280 7.50 42.67 20.59
C VAL A 280 6.65 43.64 21.35
N ASP A 281 7.04 43.92 22.55
CA ASP A 281 6.32 44.78 23.50
C ASP A 281 7.03 46.12 23.71
N ASN A 282 6.30 47.20 23.49
CA ASN A 282 6.71 48.58 23.81
C ASN A 282 5.73 49.19 24.81
N THR A 283 5.35 48.43 25.83
CA THR A 283 4.48 48.89 26.90
C THR A 283 5.22 48.86 28.25
N ASN A 284 4.61 49.45 29.29
CA ASN A 284 5.19 49.43 30.64
C ASN A 284 4.87 48.12 31.41
N ILE A 285 4.19 47.16 30.81
CA ILE A 285 3.71 45.92 31.41
C ILE A 285 4.02 44.76 30.48
N PRO A 286 4.45 43.61 30.93
CA PRO A 286 4.40 43.08 32.31
C PRO A 286 5.63 43.36 33.17
N VAL A 287 6.77 43.63 32.55
CA VAL A 287 8.01 43.94 33.26
C VAL A 287 8.65 45.13 32.52
N GLY A 288 8.89 46.21 33.14
CA GLY A 288 9.27 47.48 32.55
C GLY A 288 10.56 47.52 31.71
N GLY A 289 10.62 46.71 30.67
CA GLY A 289 11.66 46.72 29.66
C GLY A 289 11.30 47.66 28.52
N GLY A 290 10.19 47.40 27.83
CA GLY A 290 9.54 48.34 26.94
C GLY A 290 9.05 49.55 27.76
N VAL A 291 9.60 50.70 27.52
CA VAL A 291 9.29 51.85 28.36
C VAL A 291 7.97 52.52 27.97
N GLY A 292 7.49 52.30 26.76
CA GLY A 292 6.24 52.87 26.25
C GLY A 292 6.28 54.40 26.01
N ASP A 293 7.41 55.02 26.26
CA ASP A 293 7.53 56.49 26.20
C ASP A 293 7.65 57.07 24.78
N SER A 294 8.07 56.24 23.82
CA SER A 294 8.29 56.62 22.42
C SER A 294 8.14 55.41 21.49
N ASP A 295 7.92 55.68 20.22
CA ASP A 295 8.01 54.64 19.19
C ASP A 295 9.40 54.01 19.18
N ILE A 296 9.46 52.72 18.93
CA ILE A 296 10.72 51.94 18.87
C ILE A 296 10.86 51.33 17.51
N ARG A 297 12.12 51.05 17.10
CA ARG A 297 12.45 50.21 15.98
C ARG A 297 13.44 49.12 16.44
N ILE A 298 13.12 47.90 16.13
CA ILE A 298 13.88 46.73 16.57
C ILE A 298 13.95 45.67 15.43
N THR A 299 15.12 45.12 15.21
CA THR A 299 15.28 43.93 14.42
C THR A 299 15.04 42.70 15.29
N VAL A 300 14.21 41.79 14.82
CA VAL A 300 14.02 40.46 15.44
C VAL A 300 14.28 39.36 14.44
N ARG A 301 15.03 38.35 14.86
CA ARG A 301 15.27 37.11 14.14
C ARG A 301 14.79 35.96 14.98
N VAL A 302 13.91 35.15 14.41
CA VAL A 302 13.42 33.91 15.02
C VAL A 302 13.89 32.73 14.18
N GLU A 303 14.67 31.87 14.79
CA GLU A 303 15.15 30.64 14.18
C GLU A 303 14.56 29.43 14.91
N LEU A 304 14.20 28.43 14.15
CA LEU A 304 13.73 27.15 14.67
C LEU A 304 14.77 26.09 14.38
N ALA A 305 15.05 25.25 15.37
CA ALA A 305 15.78 24.00 15.19
C ALA A 305 14.85 22.82 15.51
N PRO A 306 14.10 22.34 14.52
CA PRO A 306 13.15 21.25 14.73
C PRO A 306 13.85 19.94 15.02
N THR A 307 13.20 19.10 15.83
CA THR A 307 13.65 17.73 16.05
C THR A 307 13.31 16.88 14.85
N LEU A 308 14.29 16.27 14.22
CA LEU A 308 14.11 15.27 13.19
C LEU A 308 14.16 13.88 13.84
N ALA A 309 13.00 13.31 14.12
CA ALA A 309 12.84 12.04 14.84
C ALA A 309 11.79 11.17 14.17
N PRO A 310 12.16 10.39 13.14
CA PRO A 310 11.21 9.49 12.48
C PRO A 310 10.74 8.39 13.42
N VAL A 311 9.46 8.04 13.35
CA VAL A 311 8.82 6.99 14.15
C VAL A 311 8.16 5.98 13.22
N ILE A 312 8.42 4.70 13.45
CA ILE A 312 7.76 3.60 12.73
C ILE A 312 6.62 3.06 13.58
N THR A 313 5.41 3.11 13.06
CA THR A 313 4.23 2.53 13.69
C THR A 313 3.68 1.42 12.79
N PRO A 314 4.03 0.14 13.05
CA PRO A 314 3.50 -0.98 12.30
C PRO A 314 2.11 -1.36 12.80
N SER A 315 1.27 -1.89 11.91
CA SER A 315 0.07 -2.62 12.32
C SER A 315 0.45 -3.95 12.99
N ASN A 316 -0.47 -4.49 13.78
CA ASN A 316 -0.34 -5.83 14.37
C ASN A 316 0.99 -6.06 15.14
N ASP A 317 1.46 -5.03 15.84
CA ASP A 317 2.70 -5.04 16.62
C ASP A 317 3.95 -5.51 15.83
N GLY A 318 3.95 -5.33 14.52
CA GLY A 318 5.05 -5.73 13.66
C GLY A 318 5.12 -7.23 13.37
N VAL A 319 4.01 -7.95 13.48
CA VAL A 319 3.93 -9.37 13.14
C VAL A 319 3.12 -9.54 11.86
N THR A 320 3.66 -10.30 10.92
CA THR A 320 3.01 -10.65 9.66
C THR A 320 3.33 -12.08 9.23
N THR A 321 2.67 -12.55 8.20
CA THR A 321 2.97 -13.85 7.58
C THR A 321 3.71 -13.66 6.27
N ILE A 322 4.43 -14.70 5.84
CA ILE A 322 5.16 -14.70 4.58
C ILE A 322 4.21 -14.35 3.42
N GLY A 323 4.64 -13.45 2.56
CA GLY A 323 3.85 -12.99 1.41
C GLY A 323 2.74 -12.00 1.72
N ASP A 324 2.33 -11.85 2.98
CA ASP A 324 1.31 -10.88 3.37
C ASP A 324 1.91 -9.48 3.56
N GLY A 325 1.16 -8.47 3.12
CA GLY A 325 1.54 -7.07 3.32
C GLY A 325 1.30 -6.61 4.76
N LEU A 326 2.33 -6.03 5.38
CA LEU A 326 2.22 -5.38 6.68
C LEU A 326 2.08 -3.87 6.50
N ALA A 327 0.93 -3.32 6.88
CA ALA A 327 0.78 -1.87 6.87
C ALA A 327 1.64 -1.22 7.96
N MET A 328 2.46 -0.26 7.57
CA MET A 328 3.28 0.55 8.46
C MET A 328 3.12 2.02 8.12
N ASN A 329 3.23 2.87 9.09
CA ASN A 329 3.19 4.30 8.88
C ASN A 329 4.22 5.04 9.74
N ALA A 330 4.48 6.29 9.35
CA ALA A 330 5.35 7.23 10.05
C ALA A 330 4.57 8.47 10.54
N ASN A 331 3.25 8.35 10.71
CA ASN A 331 2.38 9.50 11.05
C ASN A 331 2.64 10.07 12.45
N ASP A 332 3.24 9.27 13.33
CA ASP A 332 3.64 9.71 14.68
C ASP A 332 4.98 10.46 14.68
N SER A 333 5.64 10.58 13.52
CA SER A 333 6.86 11.37 13.39
C SER A 333 6.57 12.86 13.52
N PRO A 334 7.33 13.62 14.32
CA PRO A 334 7.20 15.06 14.39
C PRO A 334 7.35 15.71 13.02
N ASN A 335 6.36 16.47 12.55
CA ASN A 335 6.39 17.11 11.22
C ASN A 335 5.45 18.32 11.07
N ARG A 336 5.10 19.00 12.17
CA ARG A 336 4.11 20.10 12.10
C ARG A 336 4.55 21.30 11.28
N ILE A 337 5.85 21.57 11.25
CA ILE A 337 6.41 22.67 10.45
C ILE A 337 7.07 22.18 9.15
N GLY A 338 6.80 20.94 8.75
CA GLY A 338 7.38 20.38 7.53
C GLY A 338 8.85 20.06 7.64
N GLN A 339 9.33 19.67 8.83
CA GLN A 339 10.74 19.32 9.05
C GLN A 339 11.15 18.02 8.36
N ILE A 340 10.20 17.18 7.97
CA ILE A 340 10.45 16.00 7.14
C ILE A 340 10.07 16.34 5.69
N ALA A 341 11.07 16.51 4.84
CA ALA A 341 10.86 16.72 3.42
C ALA A 341 10.61 15.41 2.67
N THR A 342 11.32 14.35 3.05
CA THR A 342 11.15 13.02 2.47
C THR A 342 11.33 11.94 3.53
N LEU A 343 10.56 10.85 3.36
CA LEU A 343 10.71 9.60 4.10
C LEU A 343 11.10 8.51 3.13
N SER A 344 12.12 7.75 3.46
CA SER A 344 12.64 6.63 2.70
C SER A 344 12.66 5.39 3.59
N TRP A 345 12.13 4.29 3.08
CA TRP A 345 12.02 3.02 3.77
C TRP A 345 12.95 1.99 3.17
N ASP A 346 13.65 1.29 4.03
CA ASP A 346 14.39 0.08 3.76
C ASP A 346 13.77 -1.06 4.58
N PHE A 347 13.38 -2.15 3.93
CA PHE A 347 12.58 -3.19 4.56
C PHE A 347 13.38 -4.42 5.01
N ASP A 348 14.64 -4.52 4.64
CA ASP A 348 15.48 -5.68 5.02
C ASP A 348 16.97 -5.32 4.98
N ASP A 349 17.55 -5.12 6.15
CA ASP A 349 18.97 -4.76 6.34
C ASP A 349 19.97 -5.86 5.92
N THR A 350 19.46 -7.00 5.43
CA THR A 350 20.30 -8.09 4.92
C THR A 350 20.50 -8.06 3.41
N ILE A 351 19.79 -7.16 2.71
CA ILE A 351 19.82 -7.00 1.25
C ILE A 351 20.38 -5.62 0.93
N ASP A 352 21.33 -5.53 0.02
CA ASP A 352 21.88 -4.30 -0.55
C ASP A 352 21.40 -4.22 -2.01
N GLU A 353 20.22 -3.58 -2.21
CA GLU A 353 19.60 -3.48 -3.53
C GLU A 353 20.30 -2.48 -4.45
N ASN A 354 20.80 -1.39 -3.86
CA ASN A 354 21.48 -0.33 -4.61
C ASN A 354 22.97 -0.63 -4.88
N GLN A 355 23.54 -1.67 -4.24
CA GLN A 355 24.91 -2.18 -4.38
C GLN A 355 25.97 -1.14 -4.01
N ASP A 356 25.70 -0.27 -3.05
CA ASP A 356 26.65 0.72 -2.55
C ASP A 356 27.49 0.22 -1.36
N GLY A 357 27.15 -0.94 -0.82
CA GLY A 357 27.80 -1.58 0.33
C GLY A 357 27.21 -1.16 1.66
N ILE A 358 26.08 -0.44 1.68
CA ILE A 358 25.36 -0.03 2.87
C ILE A 358 23.96 -0.66 2.81
N PHE A 359 23.68 -1.61 3.68
CA PHE A 359 22.48 -2.43 3.70
C PHE A 359 21.27 -1.77 4.38
N THR A 360 21.40 -0.55 4.87
CA THR A 360 20.35 0.14 5.65
C THR A 360 19.88 1.44 5.01
N ASN A 361 20.24 1.68 3.76
CA ASN A 361 19.92 2.91 3.05
C ASN A 361 19.21 2.68 1.72
N ASP A 362 18.78 1.46 1.45
CA ASP A 362 18.02 1.13 0.26
C ASP A 362 16.66 1.82 0.28
N ASN A 363 16.38 2.60 -0.76
CA ASN A 363 15.13 3.33 -0.87
C ASN A 363 14.08 2.46 -1.59
N GLN A 364 13.56 1.47 -0.90
CA GLN A 364 12.57 0.54 -1.44
C GLN A 364 11.16 1.14 -1.52
N ALA A 365 10.85 2.09 -0.65
CA ALA A 365 9.61 2.85 -0.70
C ALA A 365 9.79 4.27 -0.14
N GLN A 366 8.85 5.16 -0.45
CA GLN A 366 8.82 6.53 0.05
C GLN A 366 7.43 6.89 0.55
N GLY A 367 7.37 7.86 1.46
CA GLY A 367 6.14 8.43 2.00
C GLY A 367 5.83 7.98 3.42
N PHE A 368 4.71 8.48 3.94
CA PHE A 368 4.30 8.24 5.32
C PHE A 368 3.64 6.88 5.55
N GLU A 369 3.13 6.23 4.52
CA GLU A 369 2.44 4.96 4.61
C GLU A 369 2.99 3.98 3.59
N VAL A 370 3.27 2.77 4.03
CA VAL A 370 3.83 1.68 3.22
C VAL A 370 3.21 0.35 3.63
N SER A 371 3.30 -0.64 2.74
CA SER A 371 2.82 -1.99 3.03
C SER A 371 3.73 -3.03 2.36
N PRO A 372 4.95 -3.21 2.88
CA PRO A 372 5.86 -4.23 2.38
C PRO A 372 5.37 -5.64 2.69
N SER A 373 5.90 -6.60 1.94
CA SER A 373 5.76 -8.03 2.21
C SER A 373 7.13 -8.71 2.07
N TRP A 374 7.33 -9.79 2.81
CA TRP A 374 8.59 -10.52 2.82
C TRP A 374 8.39 -11.93 2.28
N ALA A 375 9.35 -12.39 1.49
CA ALA A 375 9.34 -13.71 0.88
C ALA A 375 10.04 -14.79 1.72
N SER A 376 10.44 -14.49 2.95
CA SER A 376 11.08 -15.43 3.87
C SER A 376 10.74 -15.11 5.32
N VAL A 377 10.59 -16.16 6.12
CA VAL A 377 10.34 -16.06 7.57
C VAL A 377 11.54 -15.47 8.33
N GLY A 378 11.29 -15.07 9.56
CA GLY A 378 12.30 -14.60 10.51
C GLY A 378 12.16 -13.14 10.90
N SER A 379 13.14 -12.65 11.66
CA SER A 379 13.25 -11.25 12.03
C SER A 379 13.76 -10.42 10.88
N LYS A 380 13.04 -9.33 10.54
CA LYS A 380 13.44 -8.33 9.55
C LYS A 380 13.61 -6.99 10.25
N ILE A 381 14.69 -6.30 9.98
CA ILE A 381 14.89 -4.94 10.48
C ILE A 381 14.49 -3.97 9.38
N VAL A 382 13.49 -3.17 9.69
CA VAL A 382 13.03 -2.08 8.81
C VAL A 382 13.68 -0.80 9.27
N THR A 383 14.31 -0.09 8.37
CA THR A 383 14.92 1.22 8.60
C THR A 383 14.09 2.31 7.92
N LEU A 384 13.74 3.33 8.67
CA LEU A 384 13.10 4.55 8.18
C LEU A 384 14.09 5.70 8.25
N THR A 385 14.35 6.32 7.12
CA THR A 385 15.19 7.51 6.98
C THR A 385 14.33 8.72 6.68
N ALA A 386 14.37 9.70 7.56
CA ALA A 386 13.78 11.02 7.34
C ALA A 386 14.88 11.98 6.85
N THR A 387 14.58 12.74 5.82
CA THR A 387 15.45 13.81 5.32
C THR A 387 14.75 15.14 5.45
N ALA A 388 15.38 16.10 6.08
CA ALA A 388 14.89 17.46 6.22
C ALA A 388 15.14 18.29 4.95
N PRO A 389 14.44 19.43 4.75
CA PRO A 389 14.65 20.32 3.61
C PRO A 389 16.05 20.90 3.50
N ASN A 390 16.77 21.05 4.62
CA ASN A 390 18.15 21.51 4.67
C ASN A 390 19.17 20.39 4.39
N GLY A 391 18.70 19.15 4.21
CA GLY A 391 19.53 17.98 3.93
C GLY A 391 19.95 17.18 5.16
N ASP A 392 19.56 17.58 6.37
CA ASP A 392 19.79 16.78 7.57
C ASP A 392 19.02 15.46 7.51
N ILE A 393 19.63 14.42 8.08
CA ILE A 393 19.09 13.05 8.02
C ILE A 393 18.99 12.48 9.44
N ALA A 394 17.88 11.80 9.71
CA ALA A 394 17.72 10.97 10.90
C ALA A 394 17.12 9.62 10.52
N THR A 395 17.52 8.57 11.25
CA THR A 395 17.06 7.20 11.01
C THR A 395 16.49 6.58 12.27
N THR A 396 15.54 5.69 12.09
CA THR A 396 15.02 4.82 13.14
C THR A 396 14.80 3.42 12.59
N ASN A 397 14.85 2.42 13.46
CA ASN A 397 14.69 1.02 13.08
C ASN A 397 13.54 0.38 13.85
N TYR A 398 12.89 -0.58 13.21
CA TYR A 398 11.90 -1.42 13.85
C TYR A 398 12.09 -2.88 13.43
N THR A 399 11.93 -3.82 14.37
CA THR A 399 12.07 -5.24 14.08
C THR A 399 10.70 -5.84 13.79
N ILE A 400 10.54 -6.41 12.61
CA ILE A 400 9.35 -7.12 12.16
C ILE A 400 9.56 -8.62 12.34
N SER A 401 8.54 -9.33 12.79
CA SER A 401 8.51 -10.78 12.87
C SER A 401 7.67 -11.35 11.73
N VAL A 402 8.32 -12.01 10.79
CA VAL A 402 7.65 -12.70 9.68
C VAL A 402 7.53 -14.17 10.04
N THR A 403 6.32 -14.66 10.11
CA THR A 403 5.99 -16.05 10.43
C THR A 403 5.37 -16.74 9.23
N ASP A 404 5.44 -18.03 9.20
CA ASP A 404 4.73 -18.84 8.25
C ASP A 404 3.69 -19.68 8.99
N ILE A 405 2.44 -19.61 8.53
CA ILE A 405 1.30 -20.37 9.07
C ILE A 405 0.62 -21.22 8.00
N ILE A 406 1.14 -21.21 6.78
CA ILE A 406 0.54 -21.90 5.63
C ILE A 406 1.12 -23.31 5.59
N PRO A 407 0.30 -24.37 5.66
CA PRO A 407 0.79 -25.72 5.53
C PRO A 407 1.27 -26.02 4.10
N PRO A 408 2.32 -26.84 3.94
CA PRO A 408 2.83 -27.22 2.66
C PRO A 408 1.79 -27.96 1.81
N ASN A 409 1.96 -27.94 0.50
CA ASN A 409 1.16 -28.69 -0.45
C ASN A 409 1.83 -30.04 -0.77
N PRO A 410 1.38 -31.14 -0.15
CA PRO A 410 2.01 -32.44 -0.32
C PRO A 410 1.67 -33.06 -1.68
N VAL A 411 2.68 -33.45 -2.43
CA VAL A 411 2.54 -34.11 -3.73
C VAL A 411 3.34 -35.41 -3.72
N ILE A 412 2.65 -36.53 -3.96
CA ILE A 412 3.27 -37.83 -4.14
C ILE A 412 3.54 -38.04 -5.63
N SER A 413 4.76 -38.37 -5.99
CA SER A 413 5.12 -38.90 -7.28
C SER A 413 5.63 -40.34 -7.13
N SER A 414 5.42 -41.19 -8.10
CA SER A 414 5.84 -42.57 -8.05
C SER A 414 6.41 -43.07 -9.38
N SER A 415 7.26 -44.08 -9.31
CA SER A 415 7.72 -44.84 -10.48
C SER A 415 6.70 -45.89 -10.98
N ALA A 416 5.61 -46.10 -10.23
CA ALA A 416 4.54 -47.01 -10.61
C ALA A 416 3.68 -46.47 -11.76
N GLU A 417 2.96 -47.34 -12.40
CA GLU A 417 2.01 -46.96 -13.44
C GLU A 417 0.82 -46.20 -12.88
N LEU A 418 0.50 -45.07 -13.48
CA LEU A 418 -0.62 -44.24 -13.05
C LEU A 418 -1.92 -44.73 -13.70
N PHE A 419 -2.97 -44.95 -12.91
CA PHE A 419 -4.32 -45.23 -13.42
C PHE A 419 -5.35 -44.34 -12.79
N SER A 420 -6.60 -44.40 -13.20
CA SER A 420 -7.67 -43.46 -12.79
C SER A 420 -8.01 -43.44 -11.28
N GLY A 421 -7.43 -44.33 -10.48
CA GLY A 421 -7.67 -44.44 -9.04
C GLY A 421 -6.40 -44.40 -8.19
N GLY A 422 -5.22 -44.18 -8.77
CA GLY A 422 -3.95 -44.20 -8.06
C GLY A 422 -2.81 -44.79 -8.86
N TRP A 423 -1.96 -45.54 -8.21
CA TRP A 423 -0.82 -46.20 -8.85
C TRP A 423 -0.99 -47.71 -8.86
N LYS A 424 -0.45 -48.34 -9.85
CA LYS A 424 -0.43 -49.79 -10.01
C LYS A 424 1.01 -50.30 -10.06
N THR A 425 1.29 -51.34 -9.27
CA THR A 425 2.59 -51.99 -9.24
C THR A 425 2.43 -53.49 -9.13
N SER A 426 3.49 -54.22 -9.37
CA SER A 426 3.45 -55.68 -9.26
C SER A 426 3.92 -56.12 -7.86
N ILE A 427 3.45 -57.28 -7.43
CA ILE A 427 3.84 -57.91 -6.16
C ILE A 427 5.37 -58.08 -6.07
N ASN A 428 5.95 -57.79 -4.88
CA ASN A 428 7.40 -57.81 -4.59
C ASN A 428 8.25 -56.91 -5.53
N GLN A 429 7.65 -55.99 -6.28
CA GLN A 429 8.37 -55.01 -7.07
C GLN A 429 8.70 -53.80 -6.16
N ASP A 430 9.97 -53.40 -6.14
CA ASP A 430 10.43 -52.20 -5.52
C ASP A 430 9.82 -50.97 -6.25
N THR A 431 8.91 -50.28 -5.60
CA THR A 431 8.19 -49.12 -6.11
C THR A 431 8.66 -47.87 -5.37
N ALA A 432 9.25 -46.96 -6.11
CA ALA A 432 9.72 -45.69 -5.52
C ALA A 432 8.61 -44.67 -5.46
N PHE A 433 8.51 -44.00 -4.34
CA PHE A 433 7.69 -42.82 -4.10
C PHE A 433 8.58 -41.64 -3.72
N SER A 434 8.22 -40.43 -4.12
CA SER A 434 8.96 -39.21 -3.85
C SER A 434 8.04 -38.07 -3.53
N CYS A 435 8.43 -37.24 -2.59
CA CYS A 435 7.79 -35.99 -2.22
C CYS A 435 8.45 -34.74 -2.85
N SER A 436 9.42 -34.92 -3.72
CA SER A 436 10.21 -33.81 -4.29
C SER A 436 9.41 -32.79 -5.08
N SER A 437 8.17 -33.10 -5.41
CA SER A 437 7.21 -32.19 -6.07
C SER A 437 6.31 -31.45 -5.10
N SER A 438 6.45 -31.71 -3.81
CA SER A 438 5.75 -30.95 -2.77
C SER A 438 6.33 -29.53 -2.72
N THR A 439 5.46 -28.57 -2.49
CA THR A 439 5.81 -27.14 -2.49
C THR A 439 5.30 -26.48 -1.23
N ASP A 440 5.93 -25.40 -0.87
CA ASP A 440 5.56 -24.53 0.21
C ASP A 440 5.95 -23.09 -0.16
N ASP A 441 5.44 -22.12 0.55
CA ASP A 441 5.78 -20.70 0.33
C ASP A 441 7.10 -20.29 1.04
N ASP A 442 7.49 -21.00 2.10
CA ASP A 442 8.85 -20.87 2.66
C ASP A 442 9.75 -21.99 2.15
N ALA A 443 9.65 -23.16 2.68
CA ALA A 443 10.37 -24.35 2.17
C ALA A 443 9.87 -25.65 2.83
N VAL A 444 9.92 -26.73 2.08
CA VAL A 444 9.68 -28.07 2.62
C VAL A 444 10.90 -28.54 3.42
N ALA A 445 10.71 -28.72 4.74
CA ALA A 445 11.75 -29.20 5.64
C ALA A 445 11.91 -30.72 5.63
N SER A 446 10.79 -31.46 5.65
CA SER A 446 10.85 -32.92 5.74
C SER A 446 9.61 -33.60 5.18
N CYS A 447 9.79 -34.85 4.79
CA CYS A 447 8.73 -35.74 4.35
C CYS A 447 8.71 -36.99 5.25
N LEU A 448 7.55 -37.32 5.76
CA LEU A 448 7.31 -38.52 6.56
C LEU A 448 6.36 -39.43 5.80
N TRP A 449 6.78 -40.67 5.58
CA TRP A 449 6.04 -41.68 4.85
C TRP A 449 5.49 -42.74 5.79
N GLU A 450 4.24 -43.11 5.61
CA GLU A 450 3.58 -44.18 6.34
C GLU A 450 2.87 -45.12 5.37
N TRP A 451 3.13 -46.42 5.49
CA TRP A 451 2.42 -47.43 4.77
C TRP A 451 2.21 -48.68 5.63
N GLY A 452 1.00 -49.22 5.63
CA GLY A 452 0.63 -50.27 6.57
C GLY A 452 0.48 -49.75 8.00
N SER A 453 0.69 -50.62 8.98
CA SER A 453 0.43 -50.28 10.41
C SER A 453 1.67 -49.93 11.24
N VAL A 454 2.87 -50.04 10.71
CA VAL A 454 4.12 -50.01 11.50
C VAL A 454 5.28 -49.25 10.84
N PHE A 455 5.19 -48.89 9.59
CA PHE A 455 6.36 -48.38 8.86
C PHE A 455 6.22 -46.88 8.61
N SER A 456 7.26 -46.16 8.96
CA SER A 456 7.45 -44.76 8.58
C SER A 456 8.91 -44.55 8.16
N ASP A 457 9.12 -43.67 7.21
CA ASP A 457 10.43 -43.26 6.74
C ASP A 457 10.40 -41.74 6.52
N SER A 458 11.43 -41.05 6.98
CA SER A 458 11.54 -39.60 6.91
C SER A 458 12.43 -39.11 5.77
N ASN A 459 12.59 -39.87 4.73
CA ASN A 459 13.37 -39.51 3.53
C ASN A 459 12.50 -38.83 2.47
N ASN A 460 13.11 -38.00 1.62
CA ASN A 460 12.45 -37.40 0.46
C ASN A 460 11.93 -38.43 -0.56
N SER A 461 12.40 -39.64 -0.48
CA SER A 461 11.94 -40.76 -1.31
C SER A 461 12.00 -42.05 -0.51
N VAL A 462 11.06 -42.91 -0.75
CA VAL A 462 10.97 -44.26 -0.16
C VAL A 462 10.75 -45.30 -1.26
N SER A 463 11.30 -46.51 -1.09
CA SER A 463 11.05 -47.64 -1.95
C SER A 463 10.28 -48.68 -1.16
N ILE A 464 9.11 -49.08 -1.67
CA ILE A 464 8.19 -49.99 -1.00
C ILE A 464 7.94 -51.18 -1.90
N ALA A 465 8.05 -52.41 -1.36
CA ALA A 465 7.63 -53.63 -1.99
C ALA A 465 6.55 -54.31 -1.17
N TRP A 466 5.46 -54.69 -1.80
CA TRP A 466 4.34 -55.38 -1.12
C TRP A 466 4.40 -56.89 -1.41
N PRO A 467 4.39 -57.72 -0.35
CA PRO A 467 4.46 -59.16 -0.49
C PRO A 467 3.12 -59.83 -0.87
N ASN A 468 2.03 -59.07 -0.92
CA ASN A 468 0.71 -59.58 -1.24
C ASN A 468 0.00 -58.69 -2.20
N ILE A 469 -0.83 -59.23 -3.07
CA ILE A 469 -1.75 -58.50 -3.92
C ILE A 469 -2.81 -57.79 -3.07
N GLY A 470 -3.30 -56.66 -3.52
CA GLY A 470 -4.34 -55.89 -2.82
C GLY A 470 -4.25 -54.38 -3.05
N THR A 471 -5.08 -53.65 -2.33
CA THR A 471 -5.07 -52.22 -2.37
C THR A 471 -4.48 -51.69 -1.07
N TYR A 472 -3.46 -50.88 -1.19
CA TYR A 472 -2.70 -50.31 -0.10
C TYR A 472 -2.81 -48.79 -0.11
N GLN A 473 -2.60 -48.18 1.06
CA GLN A 473 -2.53 -46.72 1.22
C GLN A 473 -1.09 -46.37 1.60
N VAL A 474 -0.56 -45.35 0.94
CA VAL A 474 0.69 -44.69 1.28
C VAL A 474 0.37 -43.27 1.68
N ASN A 475 0.63 -42.93 2.93
CA ASN A 475 0.44 -41.59 3.47
C ASN A 475 1.76 -40.85 3.40
N LEU A 476 1.69 -39.61 2.99
CA LEU A 476 2.77 -38.64 3.02
C LEU A 476 2.37 -37.49 3.92
N THR A 477 3.15 -37.25 4.96
CA THR A 477 3.08 -36.02 5.73
C THR A 477 4.30 -35.17 5.38
N VAL A 478 4.06 -33.95 4.95
CA VAL A 478 5.08 -32.96 4.62
C VAL A 478 5.08 -31.91 5.73
N THR A 479 6.25 -31.53 6.17
CA THR A 479 6.48 -30.49 7.17
C THR A 479 7.32 -29.40 6.53
N ASP A 480 6.95 -28.12 6.69
CA ASP A 480 7.77 -26.99 6.31
C ASP A 480 8.82 -26.63 7.39
N ASN A 481 9.59 -25.56 7.16
CA ASN A 481 10.58 -25.09 8.12
C ASN A 481 9.97 -24.46 9.38
N SER A 482 8.75 -23.97 9.28
CA SER A 482 8.00 -23.32 10.36
C SER A 482 7.24 -24.30 11.25
N GLY A 483 7.19 -25.59 10.85
CA GLY A 483 6.55 -26.68 11.57
C GLY A 483 5.09 -26.91 11.20
N ASN A 484 4.54 -26.26 10.16
CA ASN A 484 3.21 -26.56 9.65
C ASN A 484 3.23 -27.89 8.89
N LEU A 485 2.10 -28.60 8.96
CA LEU A 485 1.99 -29.96 8.48
C LEU A 485 0.83 -30.11 7.50
N ALA A 486 1.05 -30.85 6.43
CA ALA A 486 -0.03 -31.32 5.57
C ALA A 486 0.18 -32.77 5.18
N THR A 487 -0.93 -33.46 4.95
CA THR A 487 -0.92 -34.88 4.63
C THR A 487 -1.66 -35.14 3.33
N THR A 488 -1.19 -36.11 2.57
CA THR A 488 -1.88 -36.66 1.42
C THR A 488 -1.75 -38.17 1.38
N THR A 489 -2.66 -38.83 0.70
CA THR A 489 -2.70 -40.28 0.64
C THR A 489 -2.71 -40.74 -0.81
N ALA A 490 -1.87 -41.69 -1.12
CA ALA A 490 -1.83 -42.40 -2.40
C ALA A 490 -2.44 -43.79 -2.26
N THR A 491 -3.30 -44.14 -3.20
CA THR A 491 -3.81 -45.52 -3.34
C THR A 491 -2.91 -46.30 -4.29
N VAL A 492 -2.45 -47.44 -3.86
CA VAL A 492 -1.59 -48.32 -4.62
C VAL A 492 -2.27 -49.68 -4.78
N VAL A 493 -2.52 -50.07 -6.00
CA VAL A 493 -3.02 -51.40 -6.34
C VAL A 493 -1.83 -52.26 -6.67
N VAL A 494 -1.64 -53.29 -5.90
CA VAL A 494 -0.61 -54.30 -6.10
C VAL A 494 -1.27 -55.47 -6.77
N ASP A 495 -0.81 -55.73 -7.95
CA ASP A 495 -1.37 -56.78 -8.82
C ASP A 495 -0.30 -57.83 -9.10
N ASP A 496 -0.72 -58.96 -9.46
CA ASP A 496 0.18 -59.99 -9.97
C ASP A 496 0.42 -59.78 -11.45
N SER A 497 1.67 -59.68 -11.84
CA SER A 497 2.12 -59.58 -13.23
C SER A 497 2.75 -60.91 -13.75
N SER A 498 2.77 -61.90 -12.89
CA SER A 498 3.22 -63.23 -13.34
C SER A 498 2.19 -63.80 -14.28
N ILE A 499 2.69 -64.42 -15.34
CA ILE A 499 1.87 -65.09 -16.32
C ILE A 499 1.77 -66.56 -15.92
N PRO A 500 0.54 -67.10 -15.81
CA PRO A 500 0.39 -68.52 -15.54
C PRO A 500 1.15 -69.34 -16.60
N SER A 501 1.78 -70.43 -16.21
CA SER A 501 2.63 -71.17 -17.07
C SER A 501 2.07 -72.57 -17.33
N LEU A 502 1.90 -72.87 -18.59
CA LEU A 502 1.56 -74.26 -19.11
C LEU A 502 2.82 -75.06 -19.23
N SER A 503 3.03 -76.10 -18.42
CA SER A 503 4.22 -76.94 -18.52
C SER A 503 4.26 -77.78 -19.80
N ASN A 504 5.43 -77.95 -20.37
CA ASN A 504 5.59 -78.78 -21.56
C ASN A 504 5.07 -80.21 -21.37
N SER A 505 5.16 -80.76 -20.17
CA SER A 505 4.62 -82.05 -19.83
C SER A 505 3.07 -82.06 -19.84
N ALA A 506 2.40 -81.02 -19.46
CA ALA A 506 0.96 -80.90 -19.48
C ALA A 506 0.46 -80.74 -20.95
N THR A 507 1.11 -79.90 -21.73
CA THR A 507 0.79 -79.71 -23.14
C THR A 507 1.06 -80.92 -24.02
N ASP A 508 2.12 -81.67 -23.73
CA ASP A 508 2.44 -82.91 -24.43
C ASP A 508 1.44 -84.05 -24.13
N ALA A 509 0.78 -83.97 -22.94
CA ALA A 509 -0.19 -84.96 -22.50
C ALA A 509 -1.56 -84.79 -23.18
N LEU A 510 -1.79 -83.69 -23.87
CA LEU A 510 -3.09 -83.43 -24.52
C LEU A 510 -3.40 -84.42 -25.63
N PRO A 511 -4.65 -84.88 -25.72
CA PRO A 511 -5.04 -85.87 -26.77
C PRO A 511 -4.90 -85.26 -28.16
N LYS A 512 -4.31 -86.07 -29.11
CA LYS A 512 -4.05 -85.64 -30.49
C LYS A 512 -5.03 -86.28 -31.50
N SER A 513 -5.99 -87.13 -31.03
CA SER A 513 -6.96 -87.79 -31.87
C SER A 513 -8.31 -87.95 -31.13
N ALA A 514 -9.42 -87.86 -31.90
CA ALA A 514 -10.79 -88.10 -31.42
C ALA A 514 -11.62 -88.80 -32.46
N THR A 515 -12.82 -89.22 -32.09
CA THR A 515 -13.79 -89.83 -33.03
C THR A 515 -15.04 -88.87 -33.01
N GLU A 516 -15.56 -88.52 -34.15
CA GLU A 516 -16.72 -87.70 -34.38
C GLU A 516 -17.90 -88.17 -33.53
N GLY A 517 -18.56 -87.20 -32.78
CA GLY A 517 -19.67 -87.49 -31.91
C GLY A 517 -19.33 -88.35 -30.68
N LYS A 518 -18.07 -88.52 -30.32
CA LYS A 518 -17.63 -89.18 -29.10
C LYS A 518 -16.98 -88.16 -28.19
N THR A 519 -17.32 -88.14 -26.91
CA THR A 519 -16.72 -87.38 -25.86
C THR A 519 -15.22 -87.66 -25.80
N LEU A 520 -14.46 -86.56 -25.79
CA LEU A 520 -13.03 -86.51 -25.54
C LEU A 520 -12.74 -85.67 -24.33
N THR A 521 -12.12 -86.20 -23.31
CA THR A 521 -11.71 -85.35 -22.15
C THR A 521 -10.40 -84.68 -22.49
N LEU A 522 -10.46 -83.32 -22.43
CA LEU A 522 -9.26 -82.44 -22.44
C LEU A 522 -8.92 -82.01 -21.01
N ASN A 523 -7.69 -82.29 -20.62
CA ASN A 523 -7.25 -81.94 -19.27
C ASN A 523 -5.85 -81.36 -19.39
N ILE A 524 -5.67 -80.22 -18.71
CA ILE A 524 -4.41 -79.52 -18.64
C ILE A 524 -4.22 -78.91 -17.23
N ASP A 525 -2.98 -78.89 -16.82
CA ASP A 525 -2.60 -78.27 -15.55
C ASP A 525 -1.60 -77.16 -15.78
N ALA A 526 -1.81 -76.03 -15.11
CA ALA A 526 -0.97 -74.87 -15.15
C ALA A 526 -0.48 -74.52 -13.76
N SER A 527 0.61 -73.80 -13.69
CA SER A 527 1.11 -73.27 -12.44
C SER A 527 1.38 -71.75 -12.58
N ASP A 528 1.13 -71.07 -11.54
CA ASP A 528 1.46 -69.67 -11.42
C ASP A 528 2.38 -69.45 -10.24
N ALA A 529 3.04 -68.28 -10.23
CA ALA A 529 3.97 -67.90 -9.13
C ALA A 529 3.23 -67.58 -7.83
N TYR A 530 2.03 -67.05 -7.93
CA TYR A 530 1.23 -66.56 -6.80
C TYR A 530 -0.11 -67.26 -6.68
N ASP A 531 -0.79 -67.43 -7.81
CA ASP A 531 -2.07 -68.12 -7.80
C ASP A 531 -1.92 -69.59 -7.71
N LYS A 532 -2.72 -70.24 -6.90
CA LYS A 532 -2.77 -71.69 -6.79
C LYS A 532 -3.53 -72.26 -7.95
N SER A 533 -3.19 -73.45 -8.38
CA SER A 533 -3.79 -74.10 -9.56
C SER A 533 -5.33 -74.11 -9.56
N TYR A 534 -5.96 -74.15 -8.36
CA TYR A 534 -7.44 -74.08 -8.25
C TYR A 534 -8.03 -72.68 -8.45
N GLN A 535 -7.21 -71.65 -8.49
CA GLN A 535 -7.60 -70.24 -8.71
C GLN A 535 -7.46 -69.89 -10.19
N LEU A 536 -6.72 -70.67 -10.95
CA LEU A 536 -6.55 -70.45 -12.37
C LEU A 536 -7.82 -70.78 -13.12
N THR A 537 -8.18 -69.95 -14.09
CA THR A 537 -9.32 -70.17 -14.98
C THR A 537 -8.85 -70.65 -16.35
N TYR A 538 -9.44 -71.71 -16.84
CA TYR A 538 -9.04 -72.32 -18.12
C TYR A 538 -10.19 -72.10 -19.11
N HIS A 539 -9.88 -71.50 -20.25
CA HIS A 539 -10.74 -71.25 -21.34
C HIS A 539 -10.29 -72.12 -22.53
N TRP A 540 -11.18 -72.96 -23.03
CA TRP A 540 -10.95 -73.80 -24.16
C TRP A 540 -11.74 -73.30 -25.35
N ASP A 541 -11.07 -72.97 -26.45
CA ASP A 541 -11.65 -72.59 -27.71
C ASP A 541 -11.42 -73.73 -28.72
N LEU A 542 -12.49 -74.25 -29.23
CA LEU A 542 -12.48 -75.35 -30.20
C LEU A 542 -12.52 -74.86 -31.65
N ASN A 543 -12.67 -73.65 -31.93
CA ASN A 543 -12.73 -72.96 -33.20
C ASN A 543 -12.03 -71.61 -33.28
N PRO A 544 -10.71 -71.55 -33.01
CA PRO A 544 -9.92 -70.36 -32.88
C PRO A 544 -9.82 -69.47 -34.14
N GLN A 545 -10.74 -69.59 -35.04
CA GLN A 545 -10.87 -68.81 -36.27
C GLN A 545 -12.17 -68.00 -36.31
N VAL A 546 -12.96 -68.10 -35.29
CA VAL A 546 -14.26 -67.38 -35.17
C VAL A 546 -14.25 -66.54 -33.88
N ASP A 547 -14.18 -65.27 -34.01
CA ASP A 547 -14.34 -64.30 -32.91
C ASP A 547 -15.84 -64.30 -32.52
N SER A 548 -16.20 -65.05 -31.49
CA SER A 548 -17.58 -65.27 -31.06
C SER A 548 -18.08 -64.18 -30.13
N ASP A 549 -17.16 -63.49 -29.39
CA ASP A 549 -17.50 -62.41 -28.46
C ASP A 549 -17.30 -61.01 -29.07
N GLY A 550 -16.61 -60.85 -30.17
CA GLY A 550 -16.47 -59.65 -30.94
C GLY A 550 -15.39 -58.71 -30.36
N ASN A 551 -14.45 -59.24 -29.58
CA ASN A 551 -13.37 -58.48 -28.95
C ASN A 551 -12.17 -58.26 -29.89
N GLY A 552 -12.09 -58.92 -31.02
CA GLY A 552 -11.05 -58.83 -32.04
C GLY A 552 -9.97 -59.90 -31.93
N ASP A 553 -10.08 -60.82 -30.97
CA ASP A 553 -9.23 -62.00 -30.81
C ASP A 553 -10.09 -63.29 -30.88
N ALA A 554 -10.00 -64.01 -31.99
CA ALA A 554 -10.74 -65.26 -32.21
C ALA A 554 -10.14 -66.44 -31.44
N THR A 555 -9.09 -66.26 -30.65
CA THR A 555 -8.37 -67.38 -29.99
C THR A 555 -8.64 -67.43 -28.47
N ASP A 556 -9.39 -66.51 -27.94
CA ASP A 556 -9.69 -66.43 -26.50
C ASP A 556 -11.21 -66.67 -26.18
N ASP A 557 -11.99 -66.97 -27.18
CA ASP A 557 -13.43 -67.27 -27.03
C ASP A 557 -13.67 -68.64 -26.37
N PRO A 558 -14.18 -68.70 -25.11
CA PRO A 558 -14.31 -70.01 -24.47
C PRO A 558 -15.52 -70.79 -24.88
N ASP A 559 -15.32 -71.90 -25.59
CA ASP A 559 -16.37 -72.95 -25.76
C ASP A 559 -16.60 -73.75 -24.47
N TYR A 560 -15.55 -73.91 -23.66
CA TYR A 560 -15.57 -74.62 -22.39
C TYR A 560 -14.64 -73.94 -21.38
N VAL A 561 -15.03 -74.09 -20.13
CA VAL A 561 -14.26 -73.47 -18.99
C VAL A 561 -13.94 -74.53 -17.96
N GLY A 562 -12.69 -74.58 -17.52
CA GLY A 562 -12.20 -75.50 -16.49
C GLY A 562 -10.94 -76.29 -16.88
N PRO A 563 -10.18 -76.78 -15.85
CA PRO A 563 -8.93 -77.51 -16.09
C PRO A 563 -9.15 -78.89 -16.80
N SER A 564 -10.35 -79.36 -16.69
CA SER A 564 -10.75 -80.62 -17.32
C SER A 564 -12.14 -80.49 -17.95
N VAL A 565 -12.24 -80.65 -19.26
CA VAL A 565 -13.51 -80.49 -19.99
C VAL A 565 -13.75 -81.66 -20.90
N ASP A 566 -15.01 -82.02 -21.04
CA ASP A 566 -15.46 -83.07 -21.92
C ASP A 566 -16.04 -82.43 -23.19
N VAL A 567 -15.41 -82.65 -24.30
CA VAL A 567 -15.70 -81.98 -25.57
C VAL A 567 -16.11 -83.06 -26.63
N GLU A 568 -16.97 -82.60 -27.55
CA GLU A 568 -17.39 -83.48 -28.69
C GLU A 568 -17.17 -82.73 -30.02
N PHE A 569 -16.45 -83.32 -30.94
CA PHE A 569 -16.25 -82.74 -32.25
C PHE A 569 -17.25 -83.32 -33.26
N SER A 570 -18.01 -82.39 -33.86
CA SER A 570 -19.09 -82.72 -34.79
C SER A 570 -18.62 -82.96 -36.25
N ASN A 571 -17.41 -82.49 -36.57
CA ASN A 571 -16.86 -82.52 -37.90
C ASN A 571 -15.57 -83.36 -37.97
N PRO A 572 -15.45 -84.27 -38.90
CA PRO A 572 -14.18 -85.04 -39.10
C PRO A 572 -13.12 -84.12 -39.75
N GLY A 573 -11.85 -84.35 -39.41
CA GLY A 573 -10.74 -83.63 -39.95
C GLY A 573 -9.84 -83.09 -38.84
N ARG A 574 -8.95 -82.20 -39.18
CA ARG A 574 -8.04 -81.56 -38.22
C ARG A 574 -8.76 -80.33 -37.54
N GLN A 575 -8.97 -80.49 -36.30
CA GLN A 575 -9.56 -79.38 -35.47
C GLN A 575 -8.42 -78.70 -34.67
N ASN A 576 -8.38 -77.39 -34.74
CA ASN A 576 -7.43 -76.64 -33.93
C ASN A 576 -8.13 -76.19 -32.62
N VAL A 577 -7.41 -76.39 -31.56
CA VAL A 577 -7.93 -76.04 -30.22
C VAL A 577 -6.89 -75.15 -29.57
N VAL A 578 -7.38 -74.12 -28.93
CA VAL A 578 -6.57 -73.22 -28.05
C VAL A 578 -7.06 -73.37 -26.64
N VAL A 579 -6.16 -73.50 -25.71
CA VAL A 579 -6.45 -73.34 -24.27
C VAL A 579 -5.71 -72.10 -23.76
N THR A 580 -6.46 -71.22 -23.18
CA THR A 580 -5.93 -70.01 -22.52
C THR A 580 -6.18 -70.11 -21.02
N VAL A 581 -5.13 -69.99 -20.26
CA VAL A 581 -5.19 -70.00 -18.78
C VAL A 581 -5.02 -68.62 -18.25
N PHE A 582 -5.95 -68.23 -17.42
CA PHE A 582 -5.92 -66.95 -16.77
C PHE A 582 -5.68 -67.12 -15.26
N ASP A 583 -4.91 -66.22 -14.68
CA ASP A 583 -4.83 -66.04 -13.24
C ASP A 583 -5.98 -65.16 -12.73
N GLN A 584 -6.01 -64.84 -11.43
CA GLN A 584 -6.99 -63.94 -10.84
C GLN A 584 -6.76 -62.47 -11.22
N SER A 585 -5.55 -62.14 -11.64
CA SER A 585 -5.14 -60.78 -12.04
C SER A 585 -5.39 -60.53 -13.55
N GLY A 586 -5.76 -61.56 -14.29
CA GLY A 586 -6.07 -61.50 -15.73
C GLY A 586 -4.89 -61.69 -16.63
N ASN A 587 -3.70 -62.08 -16.09
CA ASN A 587 -2.58 -62.49 -16.94
C ASN A 587 -2.90 -63.86 -17.52
N SER A 588 -2.43 -64.12 -18.73
CA SER A 588 -2.76 -65.36 -19.41
C SER A 588 -1.58 -65.96 -20.17
N ASP A 589 -1.59 -67.25 -20.28
CA ASP A 589 -0.76 -68.06 -21.21
C ASP A 589 -1.64 -68.92 -22.04
N SER A 590 -1.32 -69.09 -23.32
CA SER A 590 -2.13 -69.85 -24.25
C SER A 590 -1.30 -70.92 -24.99
N TYR A 591 -1.94 -72.04 -25.25
CA TYR A 591 -1.35 -73.13 -26.00
C TYR A 591 -2.30 -73.63 -27.07
N ALA A 592 -1.82 -73.59 -28.32
CA ALA A 592 -2.58 -74.05 -29.46
C ALA A 592 -2.11 -75.48 -29.87
N PHE A 593 -3.04 -76.32 -30.02
CA PHE A 593 -2.75 -77.70 -30.51
C PHE A 593 -3.86 -78.17 -31.49
N SER A 594 -3.67 -79.34 -32.11
CA SER A 594 -4.68 -79.83 -33.00
C SER A 594 -5.03 -81.30 -32.73
N VAL A 595 -6.32 -81.56 -32.81
CA VAL A 595 -6.91 -82.91 -32.66
C VAL A 595 -7.37 -83.42 -34.03
N SER A 596 -6.95 -84.59 -34.37
CA SER A 596 -7.38 -85.26 -35.60
C SER A 596 -8.67 -86.09 -35.36
N VAL A 597 -9.78 -85.61 -35.88
CA VAL A 597 -11.09 -86.20 -35.67
C VAL A 597 -11.44 -87.14 -36.79
N THR A 598 -11.65 -88.43 -36.48
CA THR A 598 -12.04 -89.48 -37.43
C THR A 598 -13.58 -89.56 -37.45
N SER A 599 -14.16 -89.74 -38.67
CA SER A 599 -15.59 -89.81 -38.89
C SER A 599 -16.26 -91.02 -38.14
N ALA A 600 -17.36 -90.75 -37.43
CA ALA A 600 -18.22 -91.75 -36.89
C ALA A 600 -19.22 -92.19 -37.98
N ALA A 601 -19.35 -93.50 -38.24
CA ALA A 601 -20.30 -94.00 -39.19
C ALA A 601 -21.73 -93.56 -38.83
N ASP A 602 -22.41 -92.93 -39.79
CA ASP A 602 -23.72 -92.32 -39.77
C ASP A 602 -24.85 -93.22 -39.20
N THR A 603 -25.63 -92.74 -38.23
CA THR A 603 -27.04 -93.10 -38.10
C THR A 603 -27.81 -91.80 -37.81
N GLY A 604 -28.57 -91.38 -38.86
CA GLY A 604 -29.35 -90.20 -38.89
C GLY A 604 -30.51 -90.06 -37.88
N SER A 605 -30.92 -88.86 -37.59
CA SER A 605 -32.33 -88.40 -37.64
C SER A 605 -32.61 -87.03 -37.01
N VAL A 606 -33.15 -86.12 -37.83
CA VAL A 606 -34.27 -85.17 -37.60
C VAL A 606 -34.52 -84.66 -36.20
N LEU A 607 -34.11 -83.41 -35.93
CA LEU A 607 -34.95 -82.45 -35.13
C LEU A 607 -34.38 -81.03 -35.29
N GLY A 608 -34.84 -80.26 -36.19
CA GLY A 608 -34.37 -78.92 -36.42
C GLY A 608 -35.39 -77.88 -36.89
N ILE A 609 -36.56 -77.78 -36.30
CA ILE A 609 -37.54 -76.76 -36.73
C ILE A 609 -38.25 -75.99 -35.55
N VAL A 610 -37.90 -76.09 -34.28
CA VAL A 610 -38.67 -75.50 -33.23
C VAL A 610 -38.08 -74.23 -32.58
N PHE A 611 -36.86 -73.89 -32.88
CA PHE A 611 -36.23 -72.71 -32.13
C PHE A 611 -36.24 -71.35 -32.83
N ALA A 612 -36.72 -71.19 -34.05
CA ALA A 612 -36.74 -69.90 -34.74
C ALA A 612 -37.88 -68.91 -34.33
N ALA A 613 -38.90 -69.38 -33.63
CA ALA A 613 -40.09 -68.53 -33.34
C ALA A 613 -39.99 -67.72 -32.01
N LEU A 614 -39.14 -68.13 -31.11
CA LEU A 614 -39.07 -67.44 -29.78
C LEU A 614 -38.17 -66.23 -29.74
N PHE A 615 -37.25 -66.07 -30.70
CA PHE A 615 -36.31 -64.91 -30.67
C PHE A 615 -36.87 -63.58 -31.19
N LEU A 616 -37.94 -63.69 -32.05
CA LEU A 616 -38.55 -62.49 -32.64
C LEU A 616 -39.44 -61.69 -31.63
N GLY A 617 -39.97 -62.35 -30.59
CA GLY A 617 -40.84 -61.75 -29.58
C GLY A 617 -40.16 -60.88 -28.58
N LEU A 618 -38.90 -61.18 -28.26
CA LEU A 618 -38.13 -60.41 -27.23
C LEU A 618 -37.60 -59.09 -27.73
N VAL A 619 -37.30 -58.95 -29.03
CA VAL A 619 -36.74 -57.70 -29.59
C VAL A 619 -37.81 -56.61 -29.68
N THR A 620 -39.08 -56.95 -29.97
CA THR A 620 -40.17 -55.99 -30.11
C THR A 620 -40.55 -55.35 -28.74
N ILE A 621 -40.49 -56.13 -27.66
CA ILE A 621 -40.80 -55.62 -26.29
C ILE A 621 -39.70 -54.61 -25.80
N SER A 622 -38.47 -54.86 -26.15
CA SER A 622 -37.35 -53.96 -25.72
C SER A 622 -37.39 -52.61 -26.41
N VAL A 623 -37.77 -52.56 -27.69
CA VAL A 623 -37.91 -51.29 -28.44
C VAL A 623 -39.08 -50.46 -27.92
N ALA A 624 -40.20 -51.14 -27.58
CA ALA A 624 -41.37 -50.45 -27.01
C ALA A 624 -41.09 -49.84 -25.63
N MET A 625 -40.28 -50.51 -24.81
CA MET A 625 -39.91 -50.01 -23.49
C MET A 625 -38.98 -48.77 -23.55
N ILE A 626 -38.05 -48.74 -24.49
CA ILE A 626 -37.17 -47.59 -24.68
C ILE A 626 -37.96 -46.37 -25.22
N GLY A 627 -38.90 -46.62 -26.13
CA GLY A 627 -39.79 -45.63 -26.70
C GLY A 627 -40.68 -44.98 -25.64
N PHE A 628 -41.31 -45.81 -24.79
CA PHE A 628 -42.16 -45.33 -23.67
C PHE A 628 -41.38 -44.48 -22.69
N ARG A 629 -40.17 -44.86 -22.34
CA ARG A 629 -39.33 -44.16 -21.39
C ARG A 629 -38.83 -42.84 -21.95
N ARG A 630 -38.51 -42.73 -23.23
CA ARG A 630 -38.16 -41.44 -23.87
C ARG A 630 -39.35 -40.50 -23.93
N TRP A 631 -40.53 -41.01 -24.25
CA TRP A 631 -41.77 -40.24 -24.31
C TRP A 631 -42.17 -39.66 -22.94
N GLN A 632 -42.15 -40.47 -21.88
CA GLN A 632 -42.42 -40.01 -20.51
C GLN A 632 -41.39 -39.01 -20.00
N THR A 633 -40.12 -39.14 -20.38
CA THR A 633 -39.09 -38.14 -20.05
C THR A 633 -39.36 -36.80 -20.75
N GLY A 634 -39.85 -36.81 -22.00
CA GLY A 634 -40.22 -35.58 -22.71
C GLY A 634 -41.39 -34.85 -22.03
N ILE A 635 -42.39 -35.57 -21.57
CA ILE A 635 -43.56 -35.01 -20.84
C ILE A 635 -43.09 -34.47 -19.45
N ALA A 636 -42.17 -35.14 -18.77
CA ALA A 636 -41.65 -34.70 -17.50
C ALA A 636 -40.86 -33.38 -17.64
N VAL A 637 -40.11 -33.21 -18.71
CA VAL A 637 -39.44 -31.94 -19.04
C VAL A 637 -40.46 -30.82 -19.27
N GLN A 638 -41.50 -31.06 -20.04
CA GLN A 638 -42.57 -30.10 -20.28
C GLN A 638 -43.34 -29.69 -18.99
N LEU A 639 -43.55 -30.65 -18.09
CA LEU A 639 -44.16 -30.39 -16.79
C LEU A 639 -43.30 -29.51 -15.90
N LEU A 640 -41.99 -29.66 -15.97
CA LEU A 640 -41.03 -28.85 -15.25
C LEU A 640 -40.83 -27.47 -15.89
N GLN A 641 -40.84 -27.41 -17.22
CA GLN A 641 -40.81 -26.13 -17.95
C GLN A 641 -42.07 -25.30 -17.69
N GLY A 642 -43.25 -25.94 -17.62
CA GLY A 642 -44.51 -25.30 -17.23
C GLY A 642 -44.49 -24.68 -15.81
N ARG A 643 -43.51 -25.04 -15.01
CA ARG A 643 -43.26 -24.48 -13.66
C ARG A 643 -42.07 -23.52 -13.61
N GLY A 644 -41.56 -23.10 -14.75
CA GLY A 644 -40.56 -22.03 -14.86
C GLY A 644 -39.10 -22.47 -14.88
N LEU A 645 -38.81 -23.78 -15.04
CA LEU A 645 -37.47 -24.25 -15.26
C LEU A 645 -37.11 -24.20 -16.75
N SER A 646 -35.86 -23.87 -17.07
CA SER A 646 -35.35 -24.03 -18.43
C SER A 646 -35.21 -25.51 -18.79
N GLU A 647 -35.14 -25.83 -20.07
CA GLU A 647 -35.01 -27.23 -20.53
C GLU A 647 -33.78 -27.92 -19.93
N ALA A 648 -32.65 -27.21 -19.83
CA ALA A 648 -31.44 -27.75 -19.26
C ALA A 648 -31.58 -28.03 -17.74
N GLU A 649 -32.24 -27.16 -17.01
CA GLU A 649 -32.52 -27.33 -15.57
C GLU A 649 -33.52 -28.45 -15.33
N ALA A 650 -34.54 -28.58 -16.20
CA ALA A 650 -35.52 -29.65 -16.13
C ALA A 650 -34.87 -31.04 -16.36
N LEU A 651 -33.97 -31.14 -17.32
CA LEU A 651 -33.22 -32.39 -17.57
C LEU A 651 -32.28 -32.72 -16.40
N GLN A 652 -31.62 -31.72 -15.86
CA GLN A 652 -30.75 -31.91 -14.69
C GLN A 652 -31.55 -32.31 -13.45
N HIS A 653 -32.74 -31.76 -13.30
CA HIS A 653 -33.64 -32.12 -12.20
C HIS A 653 -34.11 -33.58 -12.32
N ILE A 654 -34.51 -34.02 -13.50
CA ILE A 654 -34.91 -35.41 -13.78
C ILE A 654 -33.74 -36.37 -13.52
N ASP A 655 -32.54 -36.00 -13.87
CA ASP A 655 -31.35 -36.81 -13.60
C ASP A 655 -31.04 -36.90 -12.09
N MET A 656 -31.24 -35.81 -11.34
CA MET A 656 -31.13 -35.84 -9.88
C MET A 656 -32.19 -36.73 -9.23
N VAL A 657 -33.42 -36.71 -9.73
CA VAL A 657 -34.49 -37.55 -9.22
C VAL A 657 -34.19 -39.04 -9.51
N ARG A 658 -33.62 -39.33 -10.67
CA ARG A 658 -33.15 -40.69 -11.03
C ARG A 658 -32.04 -41.21 -10.13
N ARG A 659 -31.15 -40.35 -9.67
CA ARG A 659 -30.04 -40.75 -8.79
C ARG A 659 -30.42 -40.92 -7.33
N ARG A 660 -31.52 -40.30 -6.89
CA ARG A 660 -31.97 -40.32 -5.49
C ARG A 660 -32.92 -41.48 -5.13
N GLY A 661 -33.58 -42.11 -6.10
CA GLY A 661 -34.55 -43.16 -5.81
C GLY A 661 -34.51 -44.30 -6.85
N LYS A 662 -34.92 -45.50 -6.44
CA LYS A 662 -35.22 -46.59 -7.38
C LYS A 662 -36.54 -46.28 -8.08
N ILE A 663 -36.46 -45.61 -9.22
CA ILE A 663 -37.63 -45.28 -10.03
C ILE A 663 -38.07 -46.54 -10.79
N PRO A 664 -39.32 -46.96 -10.73
CA PRO A 664 -39.86 -48.12 -11.47
C PRO A 664 -39.63 -47.96 -12.97
N LEU A 665 -39.48 -49.11 -13.68
CA LEU A 665 -39.18 -49.12 -15.10
C LEU A 665 -40.29 -48.43 -15.93
N PHE A 666 -41.52 -48.39 -15.44
CA PHE A 666 -42.73 -47.77 -16.04
C PHE A 666 -43.21 -46.55 -15.26
N ALA A 667 -42.28 -45.75 -14.74
CA ALA A 667 -42.68 -44.53 -14.04
C ALA A 667 -43.27 -43.49 -14.99
N ASP A 668 -44.38 -42.90 -14.59
CA ASP A 668 -45.04 -41.80 -15.30
C ASP A 668 -44.27 -40.47 -15.17
N ALA A 669 -44.57 -39.56 -16.08
CA ALA A 669 -43.88 -38.26 -16.18
C ALA A 669 -43.88 -37.44 -14.86
N PRO A 670 -44.92 -37.36 -14.02
CA PRO A 670 -44.84 -36.67 -12.73
C PRO A 670 -43.83 -37.29 -11.77
N VAL A 671 -43.72 -38.60 -11.69
CA VAL A 671 -42.77 -39.33 -10.85
C VAL A 671 -41.31 -39.10 -11.35
N LEU A 672 -41.12 -39.04 -12.67
CA LEU A 672 -39.86 -38.68 -13.27
C LEU A 672 -39.45 -37.21 -12.99
N ALA A 673 -40.46 -36.36 -12.89
CA ALA A 673 -40.29 -34.96 -12.52
C ALA A 673 -40.13 -34.75 -11.00
N GLY A 674 -40.27 -35.78 -10.19
CA GLY A 674 -40.14 -35.70 -8.73
C GLY A 674 -41.28 -34.95 -8.04
N LEU A 675 -42.48 -34.90 -8.65
CA LEU A 675 -43.59 -34.11 -8.20
C LEU A 675 -44.45 -34.79 -7.12
N ASP A 676 -44.33 -36.09 -6.95
CA ASP A 676 -45.06 -36.84 -5.92
C ASP A 676 -44.44 -36.79 -4.52
N SER A 677 -43.25 -36.21 -4.39
CA SER A 677 -42.46 -36.20 -3.14
C SER A 677 -42.50 -34.88 -2.38
N GLY A 678 -43.31 -33.91 -2.77
CA GLY A 678 -43.41 -32.63 -2.07
C GLY A 678 -42.19 -31.72 -2.16
N GLN A 679 -41.27 -31.98 -3.05
CA GLN A 679 -40.07 -31.14 -3.24
C GLN A 679 -40.39 -29.89 -4.02
N GLN A 680 -40.08 -28.75 -3.43
CA GLN A 680 -40.19 -27.46 -4.08
C GLN A 680 -39.06 -27.34 -5.12
N ILE A 681 -39.40 -27.10 -6.36
CA ILE A 681 -38.43 -26.90 -7.44
C ILE A 681 -38.01 -25.45 -7.43
N VAL A 682 -36.73 -25.19 -7.20
CA VAL A 682 -36.15 -23.85 -7.19
C VAL A 682 -35.54 -23.58 -8.56
N THR A 683 -35.94 -22.49 -9.21
CA THR A 683 -35.40 -22.04 -10.50
C THR A 683 -34.00 -21.49 -10.36
N SER A 684 -33.28 -21.35 -11.47
CA SER A 684 -31.93 -20.73 -11.49
C SER A 684 -31.93 -19.29 -10.95
N GLU A 685 -33.01 -18.53 -11.22
CA GLU A 685 -33.17 -17.17 -10.72
C GLU A 685 -33.37 -17.13 -9.20
N GLN A 686 -34.16 -18.05 -8.65
CA GLN A 686 -34.37 -18.15 -7.20
C GLN A 686 -33.10 -18.62 -6.49
N ARG A 687 -32.27 -19.44 -7.13
CA ARG A 687 -30.98 -19.87 -6.57
C ARG A 687 -29.96 -18.74 -6.57
N SER A 688 -29.96 -17.91 -7.61
CA SER A 688 -29.07 -16.72 -7.66
C SER A 688 -29.48 -15.65 -6.64
N GLN A 689 -30.78 -15.46 -6.39
CA GLN A 689 -31.28 -14.58 -5.33
C GLN A 689 -30.92 -15.10 -3.93
N GLN A 690 -31.04 -16.39 -3.68
CA GLN A 690 -30.64 -16.98 -2.40
C GLN A 690 -29.12 -16.88 -2.16
N THR A 691 -28.32 -16.93 -3.23
CA THR A 691 -26.87 -16.76 -3.14
C THR A 691 -26.50 -15.30 -2.87
N GLN A 692 -27.19 -14.35 -3.53
CA GLN A 692 -27.01 -12.92 -3.30
C GLN A 692 -27.45 -12.51 -1.89
N ASP A 693 -28.58 -13.05 -1.41
CA ASP A 693 -29.06 -12.79 -0.05
C ASP A 693 -28.11 -13.37 1.01
N ALA A 694 -27.52 -14.53 0.75
CA ALA A 694 -26.51 -15.12 1.64
C ALA A 694 -25.20 -14.30 1.66
N GLU A 695 -24.80 -13.78 0.52
CA GLU A 695 -23.62 -12.92 0.38
C GLU A 695 -23.86 -11.56 1.06
N TYR A 696 -25.06 -10.99 0.89
CA TYR A 696 -25.45 -9.74 1.55
C TYR A 696 -25.50 -9.88 3.08
N GLN A 697 -26.00 -11.02 3.58
CA GLN A 697 -26.00 -11.30 5.03
C GLN A 697 -24.60 -11.53 5.60
N SER A 698 -23.67 -12.03 4.82
CA SER A 698 -22.27 -12.21 5.26
C SER A 698 -21.50 -10.90 5.37
N ILE A 699 -21.90 -9.88 4.59
CA ILE A 699 -21.20 -8.57 4.54
C ILE A 699 -21.80 -7.57 5.53
N TYR A 700 -23.12 -7.59 5.76
CA TYR A 700 -23.82 -6.55 6.53
C TYR A 700 -24.48 -7.00 7.83
N GLY A 701 -24.35 -8.26 8.22
CA GLY A 701 -24.94 -8.79 9.46
C GLY A 701 -26.47 -8.91 9.38
N ALA A 702 -27.00 -9.99 9.90
CA ALA A 702 -28.43 -10.26 9.88
C ALA A 702 -29.22 -9.25 10.74
N PRO A 703 -30.34 -8.73 10.24
CA PRO A 703 -31.19 -7.87 11.06
C PRO A 703 -31.82 -8.65 12.21
N VAL A 704 -31.73 -8.08 13.39
CA VAL A 704 -32.37 -8.60 14.61
C VAL A 704 -33.87 -8.69 14.41
N LYS A 705 -34.42 -9.90 14.39
CA LYS A 705 -35.86 -10.11 14.44
C LYS A 705 -36.36 -9.90 15.87
N GLN A 706 -37.15 -8.90 16.06
CA GLN A 706 -37.99 -8.72 17.22
C GLN A 706 -39.01 -9.87 17.27
N GLU A 707 -39.06 -10.53 18.42
CA GLU A 707 -40.06 -11.49 18.77
C GLU A 707 -41.46 -10.86 18.84
N ALA A 708 -42.42 -11.45 18.17
CA ALA A 708 -43.82 -11.31 18.51
C ALA A 708 -44.39 -12.70 18.70
N SER A 709 -44.71 -12.96 19.91
CA SER A 709 -45.45 -14.11 20.41
C SER A 709 -46.79 -14.29 19.73
N ASN A 710 -47.15 -15.51 19.35
CA ASN A 710 -48.40 -16.06 19.82
C ASN A 710 -48.60 -17.57 19.54
N ALA A 711 -49.11 -18.15 20.54
CA ALA A 711 -49.36 -19.50 20.88
C ALA A 711 -50.27 -20.31 19.92
N ALA A 712 -50.07 -21.57 19.98
CA ALA A 712 -51.04 -22.61 20.32
C ALA A 712 -51.14 -23.80 19.35
N PHE A 713 -51.09 -24.92 19.99
CA PHE A 713 -51.60 -26.26 19.71
C PHE A 713 -50.64 -27.35 19.17
N ALA A 714 -50.22 -28.15 20.14
CA ALA A 714 -49.84 -29.54 19.97
C ALA A 714 -51.12 -30.44 19.90
N PRO A 715 -51.09 -31.75 19.74
CA PRO A 715 -50.14 -32.71 20.28
C PRO A 715 -49.89 -33.97 19.35
N PRO A 716 -49.42 -35.08 19.87
CA PRO A 716 -48.14 -35.72 19.70
C PRO A 716 -48.24 -37.12 19.05
N VAL A 717 -47.16 -37.58 18.47
CA VAL A 717 -46.90 -39.03 18.38
C VAL A 717 -45.43 -39.33 18.59
N SER A 718 -45.19 -40.10 19.58
CA SER A 718 -43.94 -40.67 20.01
C SER A 718 -43.49 -41.79 19.05
N ILE A 719 -42.25 -41.85 18.69
CA ILE A 719 -41.52 -43.12 18.40
C ILE A 719 -40.13 -43.02 18.99
N GLN A 720 -39.79 -44.06 19.74
CA GLN A 720 -38.60 -44.28 20.56
C GLN A 720 -37.29 -44.27 19.76
N PRO A 721 -36.18 -43.97 20.46
CA PRO A 721 -34.87 -43.92 19.87
C PRO A 721 -34.16 -45.26 19.84
N SER A 722 -33.39 -45.52 18.83
CA SER A 722 -32.38 -46.56 18.77
C SER A 722 -31.00 -45.97 18.96
N PRO A 723 -30.00 -46.73 19.42
CA PRO A 723 -29.03 -46.24 20.38
C PRO A 723 -27.87 -45.44 19.81
N SER A 724 -27.48 -44.45 20.58
CA SER A 724 -26.29 -43.64 20.41
C SER A 724 -25.04 -44.48 20.47
N PHE A 725 -24.22 -44.41 19.42
CA PHE A 725 -22.79 -44.67 19.56
C PHE A 725 -22.17 -43.40 20.16
N GLN A 726 -21.75 -43.50 21.38
CA GLN A 726 -20.85 -42.51 22.00
C GLN A 726 -19.44 -42.75 21.48
N THR A 727 -18.96 -41.87 20.63
CA THR A 727 -17.53 -41.70 20.41
C THR A 727 -16.99 -40.82 21.51
N ASN A 728 -16.16 -41.39 22.33
CA ASN A 728 -15.37 -40.70 23.35
C ASN A 728 -14.43 -39.69 22.66
N THR A 729 -14.78 -38.43 22.74
CA THR A 729 -13.93 -37.28 22.31
C THR A 729 -12.93 -36.86 23.39
N ASN A 730 -12.76 -37.64 24.49
CA ASN A 730 -11.88 -37.24 25.57
C ASN A 730 -10.42 -37.70 25.45
N ASP A 731 -10.10 -38.61 24.51
CA ASP A 731 -8.72 -39.07 24.33
C ASP A 731 -7.87 -38.18 23.41
N TYR A 732 -8.49 -37.31 22.59
CA TYR A 732 -7.74 -36.42 21.72
C TYR A 732 -7.25 -35.15 22.43
N ILE A 733 -7.92 -34.70 23.48
CA ILE A 733 -7.52 -33.49 24.23
C ILE A 733 -6.38 -33.81 25.22
N SER A 734 -6.27 -35.03 25.71
CA SER A 734 -5.19 -35.40 26.62
C SER A 734 -3.84 -35.61 25.93
N ALA A 735 -3.84 -36.02 24.65
CA ALA A 735 -2.61 -36.18 23.88
C ALA A 735 -1.99 -34.85 23.43
N SER A 736 -2.84 -33.87 23.08
CA SER A 736 -2.36 -32.51 22.67
C SER A 736 -1.87 -31.70 23.88
N GLN A 737 -2.43 -31.91 25.07
CA GLN A 737 -1.98 -31.22 26.28
C GLN A 737 -0.69 -31.82 26.86
N SER A 738 -0.43 -33.10 26.65
CA SER A 738 0.84 -33.69 27.06
C SER A 738 2.01 -33.28 26.18
N ALA A 739 1.77 -33.13 24.86
CA ALA A 739 2.79 -32.67 23.94
C ALA A 739 3.14 -31.19 24.13
N ALA A 740 2.15 -30.34 24.51
CA ALA A 740 2.41 -28.95 24.85
C ALA A 740 3.12 -28.78 26.22
N ALA A 741 2.87 -29.66 27.14
CA ALA A 741 3.55 -29.67 28.46
C ALA A 741 5.02 -30.13 28.32
N ASP A 742 5.29 -31.13 27.48
CA ASP A 742 6.66 -31.60 27.22
C ASP A 742 7.48 -30.55 26.40
N ALA A 743 6.86 -29.82 25.49
CA ALA A 743 7.52 -28.73 24.78
C ALA A 743 7.85 -27.54 25.70
N MET A 744 6.96 -27.21 26.64
CA MET A 744 7.22 -26.17 27.66
C MET A 744 8.26 -26.58 28.69
N ALA A 745 8.38 -27.89 28.98
CA ALA A 745 9.40 -28.39 29.88
C ALA A 745 10.80 -28.37 29.27
N MET A 746 10.91 -28.52 27.93
CA MET A 746 12.19 -28.37 27.21
C MET A 746 12.74 -26.95 27.21
N PHE A 747 11.87 -25.93 27.22
CA PHE A 747 12.29 -24.53 27.31
C PHE A 747 12.56 -24.04 28.73
N ALA A 748 12.18 -24.81 29.76
CA ALA A 748 12.40 -24.44 31.16
C ALA A 748 13.73 -24.98 31.71
N GLU A 749 14.44 -25.84 31.00
CA GLU A 749 15.72 -26.43 31.43
C GLU A 749 16.97 -25.65 30.97
N GLU A 750 16.83 -24.61 30.14
CA GLU A 750 17.97 -23.81 29.65
C GLU A 750 18.26 -22.52 30.45
N GLU A 751 17.51 -22.21 31.53
CA GLU A 751 17.74 -21.02 32.37
C GLU A 751 18.33 -21.30 33.74
N ASN A 752 18.92 -22.48 34.01
CA ASN A 752 19.56 -22.77 35.27
C ASN A 752 20.97 -23.31 35.07
N GLU A 753 21.90 -22.46 34.68
CA GLU A 753 23.30 -22.69 34.99
C GLU A 753 23.99 -21.38 35.43
N GLU A 754 24.39 -21.46 36.71
CA GLU A 754 25.50 -20.78 37.39
C GLU A 754 25.33 -19.30 37.76
N ILE A 755 24.72 -19.10 38.94
CA ILE A 755 25.21 -18.08 39.87
C ILE A 755 26.14 -18.77 40.88
N ILE A 756 27.44 -18.66 40.69
CA ILE A 756 28.44 -18.91 41.72
C ILE A 756 28.56 -17.63 42.54
N GLU A 757 28.04 -17.69 43.77
CA GLU A 757 28.39 -16.77 44.85
C GLU A 757 29.88 -16.89 45.18
N THR A 758 30.60 -15.79 45.05
CA THR A 758 31.77 -15.56 45.86
C THR A 758 31.64 -14.24 46.61
N ASN A 759 31.32 -14.42 47.86
CA ASN A 759 31.40 -13.49 48.96
C ASN A 759 32.86 -13.09 49.16
N THR A 760 33.24 -11.77 49.14
CA THR A 760 34.17 -11.17 50.10
C THR A 760 34.17 -9.65 50.02
N GLN A 761 33.67 -9.08 51.03
CA GLN A 761 34.11 -7.98 51.91
C GLN A 761 35.00 -6.85 51.36
N GLU A 762 34.49 -5.64 51.63
CA GLU A 762 35.11 -4.41 52.21
C GLU A 762 36.19 -3.67 51.45
N GLY A 763 35.91 -2.35 51.33
CA GLY A 763 36.97 -1.34 51.37
C GLY A 763 36.68 -0.07 50.53
N VAL A 764 35.94 0.86 51.04
CA VAL A 764 36.26 2.24 51.38
C VAL A 764 37.11 3.10 50.37
N VAL A 765 36.54 4.26 50.03
CA VAL A 765 37.12 5.62 49.88
C VAL A 765 37.74 6.05 48.53
N ASP A 766 37.05 7.11 48.05
CA ASP A 766 37.54 8.43 47.58
C ASP A 766 38.39 8.58 46.35
N LYS A 767 37.95 9.59 45.66
CA LYS A 767 38.65 10.69 44.95
C LYS A 767 38.58 10.75 43.43
N VAL A 768 37.73 11.71 43.03
CA VAL A 768 38.10 12.83 42.15
C VAL A 768 39.46 12.71 41.43
N THR A 769 39.42 12.67 40.12
CA THR A 769 40.38 13.40 39.32
C THR A 769 39.86 13.78 37.92
N LYS A 770 39.94 15.01 37.67
CA LYS A 770 39.84 15.83 36.49
C LYS A 770 41.00 15.47 35.52
N VAL A 771 40.70 15.24 34.26
CA VAL A 771 41.66 15.26 33.16
C VAL A 771 40.97 15.88 31.97
N VAL A 772 41.23 17.12 31.68
CA VAL A 772 42.20 17.77 30.83
C VAL A 772 42.06 17.43 29.34
N SER A 773 41.71 18.48 28.64
CA SER A 773 41.73 18.74 27.21
C SER A 773 42.91 18.13 26.47
N GLY A 774 42.63 17.58 25.30
CA GLY A 774 43.60 17.33 24.27
C GLY A 774 43.03 17.64 22.90
N GLY A 775 43.38 18.79 22.39
CA GLY A 775 43.14 19.22 21.04
C GLY A 775 43.96 18.39 20.05
N VAL A 776 43.39 18.03 18.95
CA VAL A 776 44.16 17.58 17.80
C VAL A 776 43.81 18.41 16.58
N ALA A 777 44.87 18.90 15.97
CA ALA A 777 44.90 19.83 14.87
C ALA A 777 44.34 19.29 13.57
N LEU A 778 43.78 20.21 12.79
CA LEU A 778 43.43 20.07 11.36
C LEU A 778 44.65 19.73 10.50
N PRO A 779 44.55 18.96 9.47
CA PRO A 779 45.50 19.00 8.35
C PRO A 779 44.95 19.79 7.18
N HIS A 780 45.92 20.45 6.60
CA HIS A 780 45.96 21.37 5.48
C HIS A 780 45.13 21.01 4.25
N GLN A 781 44.63 22.08 3.63
CA GLN A 781 44.22 22.22 2.24
C GLN A 781 45.19 21.59 1.26
N VAL A 782 44.69 20.87 0.29
CA VAL A 782 45.32 20.65 -1.00
C VAL A 782 44.46 21.24 -2.07
N LYS A 783 44.99 22.27 -2.70
CA LYS A 783 44.54 22.98 -3.87
C LYS A 783 44.85 22.10 -5.08
N SER A 784 43.90 21.75 -5.91
CA SER A 784 44.17 21.33 -7.29
C SER A 784 43.29 22.12 -8.23
N GLU A 785 43.93 22.97 -8.97
CA GLU A 785 43.47 23.61 -10.19
C GLU A 785 43.19 22.55 -11.26
N ILE A 786 42.06 22.64 -11.93
CA ILE A 786 41.88 22.07 -13.27
C ILE A 786 41.07 23.08 -14.05
N GLU A 787 41.70 23.54 -15.13
CA GLU A 787 41.16 24.44 -16.18
C GLU A 787 40.01 23.77 -16.98
N PRO A 788 39.18 24.58 -17.67
CA PRO A 788 38.04 24.10 -18.45
C PRO A 788 38.45 23.72 -19.88
N LEU A 789 38.01 22.59 -20.35
CA LEU A 789 38.06 22.23 -21.78
C LEU A 789 36.66 22.39 -22.39
N ASN A 790 36.57 23.44 -23.21
CA ASN A 790 35.56 23.60 -24.25
C ASN A 790 35.81 22.55 -25.34
N GLN A 791 34.77 21.83 -25.75
CA GLN A 791 34.56 21.40 -27.13
C GLN A 791 33.12 20.91 -27.32
N GLU A 792 32.34 21.70 -28.12
CA GLU A 792 31.23 21.18 -28.92
C GLU A 792 31.80 20.25 -30.02
N PRO A 793 31.00 19.32 -30.52
CA PRO A 793 30.89 19.15 -31.95
C PRO A 793 29.44 19.14 -32.47
N GLU A 794 29.36 19.69 -33.64
CA GLU A 794 28.27 19.82 -34.59
C GLU A 794 27.58 18.50 -34.97
N HIS A 795 26.29 18.69 -35.30
CA HIS A 795 25.46 18.07 -36.34
C HIS A 795 25.91 16.74 -36.95
N ASP A 796 25.02 15.75 -36.90
CA ASP A 796 24.53 15.13 -38.14
C ASP A 796 23.10 14.62 -38.01
N SER A 797 22.30 15.01 -38.98
CA SER A 797 20.93 14.65 -39.25
C SER A 797 20.81 13.24 -39.82
N LEU A 798 19.81 12.46 -39.35
CA LEU A 798 19.12 11.50 -40.21
C LEU A 798 17.67 11.33 -39.80
N GLU A 799 16.85 11.49 -40.81
CA GLU A 799 15.39 11.45 -40.87
C GLU A 799 14.79 10.06 -40.52
N ASN A 800 13.54 10.18 -40.08
CA ASN A 800 12.40 9.31 -40.36
C ASN A 800 11.99 8.27 -39.31
N GLU A 801 10.89 8.46 -38.64
CA GLU A 801 9.57 7.97 -39.07
C GLU A 801 8.48 8.48 -38.13
N SER A 802 7.45 8.97 -38.74
CA SER A 802 6.22 9.50 -38.19
C SER A 802 5.45 8.49 -37.34
N ALA A 803 5.23 8.82 -36.07
CA ALA A 803 4.06 8.39 -35.34
C ALA A 803 3.13 9.60 -35.18
N VAL A 804 1.94 9.47 -35.70
CA VAL A 804 0.85 10.44 -35.61
C VAL A 804 0.46 10.57 -34.15
N GLU A 805 0.88 11.63 -33.49
CA GLU A 805 0.24 12.10 -32.26
C GLU A 805 -1.05 12.81 -32.70
N GLN A 806 -2.18 12.20 -32.35
CA GLN A 806 -3.45 12.91 -32.28
C GLN A 806 -3.30 13.95 -31.15
N GLU A 807 -3.24 15.22 -31.53
CA GLU A 807 -3.46 16.32 -30.61
C GLU A 807 -4.89 16.19 -30.06
N ASP A 808 -4.98 15.66 -28.84
CA ASP A 808 -6.19 15.70 -28.05
C ASP A 808 -6.39 17.14 -27.59
N ASN A 809 -7.25 17.87 -28.28
CA ASN A 809 -7.60 19.27 -28.03
C ASN A 809 -8.57 19.33 -26.82
N SER A 810 -8.25 18.67 -25.72
CA SER A 810 -9.02 18.76 -24.49
C SER A 810 -8.84 20.13 -23.85
N MET A 811 -9.94 20.91 -23.78
CA MET A 811 -9.94 22.15 -23.03
C MET A 811 -9.66 21.85 -21.55
N ILE A 812 -8.63 22.49 -21.02
CA ILE A 812 -8.26 22.39 -19.60
C ILE A 812 -8.98 23.50 -18.85
N GLN A 813 -9.74 23.16 -17.81
CA GLN A 813 -10.42 24.12 -16.94
C GLN A 813 -9.87 24.05 -15.53
N GLN A 814 -9.64 25.21 -14.91
CA GLN A 814 -9.29 25.31 -13.51
C GLN A 814 -10.53 25.24 -12.63
N VAL A 815 -10.55 24.33 -11.70
CA VAL A 815 -11.65 24.11 -10.74
C VAL A 815 -11.15 24.29 -9.31
N ALA A 816 -12.05 24.73 -8.43
CA ALA A 816 -11.78 24.86 -7.01
C ALA A 816 -12.47 23.72 -6.25
N CYS A 817 -11.78 23.11 -5.32
CA CYS A 817 -12.37 22.10 -4.45
C CYS A 817 -13.37 22.77 -3.48
N PRO A 818 -14.57 22.18 -3.28
CA PRO A 818 -15.54 22.70 -2.32
C PRO A 818 -15.16 22.40 -0.86
N HIS A 819 -14.24 21.46 -0.62
CA HIS A 819 -13.88 20.96 0.71
C HIS A 819 -12.54 21.52 1.23
N CYS A 820 -11.70 22.11 0.36
CA CYS A 820 -10.42 22.71 0.74
C CYS A 820 -10.07 23.89 -0.19
N PRO A 821 -9.14 24.79 0.16
CA PRO A 821 -8.82 25.97 -0.64
C PRO A 821 -8.06 25.68 -1.95
N THR A 822 -7.84 24.42 -2.31
CA THR A 822 -7.04 24.02 -3.45
C THR A 822 -7.76 24.27 -4.77
N LYS A 823 -7.03 24.80 -5.75
CA LYS A 823 -7.44 24.91 -7.15
C LYS A 823 -6.54 24.05 -8.02
N PHE A 824 -7.11 23.29 -8.94
CA PHE A 824 -6.36 22.40 -9.83
C PHE A 824 -6.99 22.36 -11.20
N ASN A 825 -6.23 21.90 -12.19
CA ASN A 825 -6.68 21.85 -13.57
C ASN A 825 -7.18 20.45 -13.92
N ILE A 826 -8.32 20.38 -14.62
CA ILE A 826 -8.86 19.13 -15.16
C ILE A 826 -9.09 19.26 -16.66
N ALA A 827 -8.97 18.17 -17.39
CA ALA A 827 -9.44 18.08 -18.75
C ALA A 827 -10.97 17.95 -18.73
N ILE A 828 -11.66 18.77 -19.53
CA ILE A 828 -13.12 18.73 -19.61
C ILE A 828 -13.51 17.43 -20.33
N PRO A 829 -14.23 16.50 -19.65
CA PRO A 829 -14.72 15.31 -20.33
C PRO A 829 -15.90 15.64 -21.24
N ASP A 830 -16.15 14.76 -22.20
CA ASP A 830 -17.29 14.86 -23.11
C ASP A 830 -18.61 14.39 -22.41
N ALA A 831 -18.86 14.96 -21.23
CA ALA A 831 -20.00 14.64 -20.38
C ALA A 831 -20.49 15.88 -19.64
N ASP A 832 -21.80 15.98 -19.42
CA ASP A 832 -22.44 17.11 -18.71
C ASP A 832 -22.08 17.16 -17.22
N GLU A 833 -21.65 16.03 -16.64
CA GLU A 833 -21.25 15.90 -15.23
C GLU A 833 -20.07 14.93 -15.12
N ALA A 834 -19.11 15.24 -14.25
CA ALA A 834 -18.02 14.32 -13.87
C ALA A 834 -17.78 14.32 -12.37
N VAL A 835 -17.47 13.16 -11.82
CA VAL A 835 -16.98 13.02 -10.45
C VAL A 835 -15.47 13.23 -10.46
N VAL A 836 -15.00 14.18 -9.69
CA VAL A 836 -13.59 14.57 -9.63
C VAL A 836 -13.08 14.46 -8.19
N ALA A 837 -11.98 13.72 -8.01
CA ALA A 837 -11.27 13.65 -6.74
C ALA A 837 -10.34 14.85 -6.57
N CYS A 838 -10.38 15.50 -5.42
CA CYS A 838 -9.45 16.58 -5.12
C CYS A 838 -8.05 16.02 -4.84
N PRO A 839 -7.00 16.45 -5.55
CA PRO A 839 -5.65 15.92 -5.34
C PRO A 839 -5.04 16.25 -3.97
N THR A 840 -5.64 17.18 -3.22
CA THR A 840 -5.11 17.61 -1.91
C THR A 840 -5.84 17.00 -0.74
N CYS A 841 -7.18 16.92 -0.77
CA CYS A 841 -7.96 16.37 0.35
C CYS A 841 -8.54 14.98 0.06
N GLY A 842 -8.44 14.47 -1.17
CA GLY A 842 -8.97 13.17 -1.57
C GLY A 842 -10.49 13.07 -1.65
N GLU A 843 -11.23 14.15 -1.36
CA GLU A 843 -12.68 14.15 -1.39
C GLU A 843 -13.21 14.25 -2.82
N ASP A 844 -14.19 13.43 -3.12
CA ASP A 844 -14.89 13.40 -4.41
C ASP A 844 -16.02 14.43 -4.45
N PHE A 845 -16.13 15.15 -5.56
CA PHE A 845 -17.24 16.07 -5.79
C PHE A 845 -17.67 16.08 -7.26
N ILE A 846 -18.91 16.44 -7.49
CA ILE A 846 -19.49 16.44 -8.83
C ILE A 846 -19.30 17.84 -9.46
N LEU A 847 -18.65 17.87 -10.62
CA LEU A 847 -18.59 19.04 -11.47
C LEU A 847 -19.62 18.93 -12.59
N ARG A 848 -20.33 20.02 -12.84
CA ARG A 848 -21.25 20.18 -13.95
C ARG A 848 -20.65 21.14 -14.95
N PHE A 849 -20.52 20.67 -16.17
CA PHE A 849 -20.01 21.45 -17.29
C PHE A 849 -21.23 22.01 -18.03
N ALA A 850 -21.28 23.34 -18.18
CA ALA A 850 -22.40 24.05 -18.85
C ALA A 850 -22.14 24.29 -20.33
#